data_e208cd4305de0f5e3c9b24943491a395
#
_entry.id   e208cd4305de0f5e3c9b24943491a395
#
_cell.length_a   1.000
_cell.length_b   1.000
_cell.length_c   1.000
_cell.angle_alpha   90.00
_cell.angle_beta   90.00
_cell.angle_gamma   90.00
#
_symmetry.space_group_name_H-M   'P 1'
#
loop_
_entity.id
_entity.type
_entity.pdbx_description
1 polymer ?
#
loop_
_entity_poly.entity_id
_entity_poly.type
_entity_poly.pdbx_seq_one_letter_code
_entity_poly.pdbx_strand_id
1 'polypeptide(L)'
;MIIEKIELENFMCYAGKSSMEFTEGINVIIGDNGYGKSKLYDAFYWVMYDQIFVPEKKEFQNTRAVKSKIISDKAKADAKDGKISTLVSITFHNLEKDNVYILERKYNVNIKDGKIVETNDSEFTIMKKDLSYLNAKMVNDEEEKRRIVSSILPPHIKDYLWFQGEQVESIIDFNKHDSLTKAINVLSSITRYDELKEIASASAKSGNNEYDREVKRLSKDIGKSEQLETEKERLKVFIQELLVDEKEAKDNLSRAEERCEALLSKISDATKVSEFQQKKKYILEQLNELNENLNEEQTSFHRKMFRNKWVLKGTESLHAEFSNRYLAFENIKLKKVAEIRAKEAAEDAVAKKLQTRLPLDVPEPIYVQRMLDEQKCLVCDREAMKNSDAWNKIKELIDRPDKKVKTANDEAISKQNFTDDFKRLYQNGLALTHRIEEIDTDIKDTLKKINNINTKIREANNEMKKVEDDIQKVLSDTSQTVESAENIIAEYSIQNKYVKDFMDKLNKLTQQLEYNKNNLKSVKEQLKDLVTGEIPRWLIEKRNVLNDFETVAGTTRERVFNNLIAQLEKETNSLYEAMTSGNKSARGSIKLRRLPNGNYMPEITDNNGVPLLGSNTSNLILVKLSAIMAIISAKSNDGVVSFYTLITDAPTSVFGEDYTIGFCKTISKVYRQSIIMSKEFYKNQSLRTELMTNSEIKIGKVFMITPSILESERDNRNNLSTKIEALN
;
A
#
# COMPACT_ATOMS: atom_id res chain seq x y z
N MET A 1 -18.00 -2.08 -17.54
CA MET A 1 -19.34 -2.53 -18.01
C MET A 1 -20.34 -1.42 -17.75
N ILE A 2 -21.24 -1.17 -18.69
CA ILE A 2 -22.30 -0.15 -18.63
C ILE A 2 -23.64 -0.88 -18.62
N ILE A 3 -24.56 -0.43 -17.78
CA ILE A 3 -25.93 -0.95 -17.74
C ILE A 3 -26.72 -0.18 -18.78
N GLU A 4 -27.25 -0.88 -19.77
CA GLU A 4 -28.09 -0.29 -20.82
C GLU A 4 -29.56 -0.29 -20.43
N LYS A 5 -30.04 -1.39 -19.82
CA LYS A 5 -31.46 -1.57 -19.54
C LYS A 5 -31.69 -2.46 -18.34
N ILE A 6 -32.74 -2.19 -17.56
CA ILE A 6 -33.33 -3.12 -16.62
C ILE A 6 -34.81 -3.35 -16.98
N GLU A 7 -35.25 -4.59 -16.96
CA GLU A 7 -36.63 -4.99 -17.18
C GLU A 7 -37.12 -5.79 -15.98
N LEU A 8 -38.29 -5.47 -15.52
CA LEU A 8 -38.92 -6.06 -14.33
C LEU A 8 -40.31 -6.61 -14.76
N GLU A 9 -40.61 -7.79 -14.31
CA GLU A 9 -41.95 -8.35 -14.45
C GLU A 9 -42.41 -8.96 -13.12
N ASN A 10 -43.49 -8.44 -12.58
CA ASN A 10 -44.10 -8.87 -11.33
C ASN A 10 -43.11 -8.90 -10.12
N PHE A 11 -42.16 -8.02 -10.09
CA PHE A 11 -41.11 -7.99 -9.04
C PHE A 11 -41.49 -7.02 -7.91
N MET A 12 -41.72 -7.56 -6.72
CA MET A 12 -42.05 -6.84 -5.50
C MET A 12 -43.21 -5.82 -5.71
N CYS A 13 -42.95 -4.49 -5.69
CA CYS A 13 -43.97 -3.47 -5.91
C CYS A 13 -44.20 -3.18 -7.42
N TYR A 14 -43.44 -3.76 -8.32
CA TYR A 14 -43.59 -3.57 -9.77
C TYR A 14 -44.47 -4.69 -10.33
N ALA A 15 -45.78 -4.44 -10.43
CA ALA A 15 -46.73 -5.37 -11.04
C ALA A 15 -46.80 -5.19 -12.56
N GLY A 16 -46.88 -6.30 -13.30
CA GLY A 16 -46.80 -6.29 -14.77
C GLY A 16 -45.36 -6.05 -15.24
N LYS A 17 -45.21 -5.52 -16.47
CA LYS A 17 -43.93 -5.24 -17.09
C LYS A 17 -43.54 -3.77 -16.90
N SER A 18 -42.31 -3.56 -16.46
CA SER A 18 -41.70 -2.27 -16.31
C SER A 18 -40.29 -2.29 -16.84
N SER A 19 -39.81 -1.20 -17.46
CA SER A 19 -38.45 -1.12 -17.97
C SER A 19 -37.85 0.28 -17.78
N MET A 20 -36.54 0.34 -17.61
CA MET A 20 -35.77 1.58 -17.63
C MET A 20 -34.53 1.40 -18.51
N GLU A 21 -34.27 2.39 -19.38
CA GLU A 21 -33.08 2.44 -20.21
C GLU A 21 -32.15 3.52 -19.69
N PHE A 22 -30.89 3.14 -19.43
CA PHE A 22 -29.88 4.01 -18.86
C PHE A 22 -28.86 4.44 -19.92
N THR A 23 -28.23 5.56 -19.67
CA THR A 23 -27.16 6.09 -20.51
C THR A 23 -25.90 6.36 -19.66
N GLU A 24 -24.81 6.73 -20.31
CA GLU A 24 -23.65 7.26 -19.61
C GLU A 24 -24.00 8.53 -18.81
N GLY A 25 -23.22 8.81 -17.78
CA GLY A 25 -23.46 9.90 -16.84
C GLY A 25 -24.32 9.47 -15.66
N ILE A 26 -24.94 10.43 -14.99
CA ILE A 26 -25.76 10.19 -13.80
C ILE A 26 -27.20 9.92 -14.21
N ASN A 27 -27.66 8.71 -13.99
CA ASN A 27 -29.07 8.35 -14.14
C ASN A 27 -29.75 8.48 -12.77
N VAL A 28 -30.82 9.26 -12.68
CA VAL A 28 -31.47 9.56 -11.42
C VAL A 28 -32.87 8.97 -11.39
N ILE A 29 -33.20 8.23 -10.32
CA ILE A 29 -34.50 7.67 -10.07
C ILE A 29 -35.12 8.41 -8.89
N ILE A 30 -36.12 9.22 -9.18
CA ILE A 30 -36.74 10.14 -8.25
C ILE A 30 -38.05 9.52 -7.73
N GLY A 31 -38.28 9.59 -6.42
CA GLY A 31 -39.52 9.15 -5.79
C GLY A 31 -39.54 9.40 -4.30
N ASP A 32 -40.69 9.44 -3.67
CA ASP A 32 -40.78 9.58 -2.21
C ASP A 32 -40.53 8.24 -1.49
N ASN A 33 -40.48 8.26 -0.18
CA ASN A 33 -40.35 7.07 0.64
C ASN A 33 -41.53 6.11 0.37
N GLY A 34 -41.22 4.82 0.25
CA GLY A 34 -42.25 3.80 -0.01
C GLY A 34 -42.61 3.63 -1.51
N TYR A 35 -42.11 4.47 -2.43
CA TYR A 35 -42.46 4.40 -3.85
C TYR A 35 -41.73 3.27 -4.62
N GLY A 36 -40.86 2.51 -3.98
CA GLY A 36 -40.22 1.34 -4.58
C GLY A 36 -38.75 1.51 -4.99
N LYS A 37 -38.10 2.64 -4.66
CA LYS A 37 -36.66 2.85 -4.97
C LYS A 37 -35.77 1.74 -4.47
N SER A 38 -35.84 1.41 -3.18
CA SER A 38 -35.02 0.32 -2.58
C SER A 38 -35.37 -1.05 -3.14
N LYS A 39 -36.61 -1.23 -3.65
CA LYS A 39 -36.99 -2.47 -4.33
C LYS A 39 -36.39 -2.60 -5.72
N LEU A 40 -36.16 -1.46 -6.39
CA LEU A 40 -35.38 -1.45 -7.62
C LEU A 40 -33.89 -1.75 -7.37
N TYR A 41 -33.34 -1.21 -6.27
CA TYR A 41 -31.99 -1.58 -5.85
C TYR A 41 -31.87 -3.10 -5.56
N ASP A 42 -32.86 -3.68 -4.86
CA ASP A 42 -32.94 -5.11 -4.62
C ASP A 42 -33.00 -5.92 -5.94
N ALA A 43 -33.61 -5.38 -7.00
CA ALA A 43 -33.66 -6.06 -8.30
C ALA A 43 -32.28 -6.25 -8.93
N PHE A 44 -31.40 -5.22 -8.85
CA PHE A 44 -30.01 -5.34 -9.32
C PHE A 44 -29.26 -6.44 -8.57
N TYR A 45 -29.36 -6.50 -7.23
CA TYR A 45 -28.73 -7.51 -6.41
C TYR A 45 -29.31 -8.90 -6.67
N TRP A 46 -30.61 -9.00 -6.82
CA TRP A 46 -31.28 -10.28 -7.05
C TRP A 46 -30.82 -10.95 -8.34
N VAL A 47 -30.77 -10.21 -9.46
CA VAL A 47 -30.30 -10.76 -10.73
C VAL A 47 -28.87 -11.28 -10.61
N MET A 48 -27.96 -10.47 -10.08
CA MET A 48 -26.53 -10.78 -10.05
C MET A 48 -26.18 -11.88 -9.05
N TYR A 49 -26.75 -11.83 -7.84
CA TYR A 49 -26.26 -12.60 -6.71
C TYR A 49 -27.32 -13.49 -6.03
N ASP A 50 -28.56 -13.51 -6.52
CA ASP A 50 -29.72 -14.18 -5.85
C ASP A 50 -29.92 -13.66 -4.41
N GLN A 51 -29.72 -12.39 -4.18
CA GLN A 51 -29.75 -11.77 -2.86
C GLN A 51 -30.71 -10.59 -2.83
N ILE A 52 -31.43 -10.45 -1.72
CA ILE A 52 -32.35 -9.34 -1.43
C ILE A 52 -32.08 -8.88 0.00
N PHE A 53 -32.01 -7.60 0.22
CA PHE A 53 -31.83 -7.04 1.54
C PHE A 53 -33.12 -7.12 2.36
N VAL A 54 -33.02 -7.74 3.54
CA VAL A 54 -34.14 -7.90 4.48
C VAL A 54 -33.91 -6.94 5.65
N PRO A 55 -34.65 -5.79 5.71
CA PRO A 55 -34.40 -4.74 6.72
C PRO A 55 -34.56 -5.23 8.16
N GLU A 56 -35.51 -6.14 8.41
CA GLU A 56 -35.78 -6.68 9.76
C GLU A 56 -34.59 -7.47 10.33
N LYS A 57 -33.81 -8.10 9.44
CA LYS A 57 -32.63 -8.89 9.81
C LYS A 57 -31.32 -8.15 9.59
N LYS A 58 -31.35 -7.02 8.90
CA LYS A 58 -30.18 -6.24 8.46
C LYS A 58 -29.15 -7.06 7.66
N GLU A 59 -29.64 -8.04 6.89
CA GLU A 59 -28.81 -8.95 6.09
C GLU A 59 -29.40 -9.24 4.72
N PHE A 60 -28.55 -9.64 3.78
CA PHE A 60 -28.97 -10.13 2.48
C PHE A 60 -29.39 -11.60 2.57
N GLN A 61 -30.56 -11.95 2.02
CA GLN A 61 -31.08 -13.29 1.97
C GLN A 61 -31.36 -13.73 0.52
N ASN A 62 -31.19 -15.01 0.24
CA ASN A 62 -31.47 -15.61 -1.07
C ASN A 62 -32.97 -15.84 -1.33
N THR A 63 -33.31 -16.15 -2.58
CA THR A 63 -34.68 -16.45 -3.01
C THR A 63 -35.38 -17.48 -2.13
N ARG A 64 -34.69 -18.59 -1.74
CA ARG A 64 -35.26 -19.66 -0.90
C ARG A 64 -35.71 -19.16 0.48
N ALA A 65 -35.00 -18.18 1.05
CA ALA A 65 -35.32 -17.61 2.37
C ALA A 65 -36.44 -16.57 2.30
N VAL A 66 -36.47 -15.76 1.23
CA VAL A 66 -37.44 -14.67 1.05
C VAL A 66 -38.75 -15.11 0.42
N LYS A 67 -38.69 -16.14 -0.45
CA LYS A 67 -39.86 -16.80 -1.08
C LYS A 67 -40.86 -15.79 -1.71
N SER A 68 -42.07 -15.81 -1.17
CA SER A 68 -43.23 -15.06 -1.73
C SER A 68 -43.05 -13.54 -1.70
N LYS A 69 -42.12 -13.01 -0.92
CA LYS A 69 -41.89 -11.54 -0.83
C LYS A 69 -41.25 -10.93 -2.10
N ILE A 70 -40.71 -11.79 -3.00
CA ILE A 70 -40.15 -11.36 -4.27
C ILE A 70 -41.23 -11.04 -5.29
N ILE A 71 -42.39 -11.69 -5.21
CA ILE A 71 -43.46 -11.54 -6.19
C ILE A 71 -44.39 -10.41 -5.78
N SER A 72 -44.82 -9.61 -6.74
CA SER A 72 -45.74 -8.51 -6.52
C SER A 72 -47.06 -9.01 -5.90
N ASP A 73 -47.50 -8.33 -4.82
CA ASP A 73 -48.77 -8.68 -4.16
C ASP A 73 -49.94 -8.46 -5.08
N LYS A 74 -49.93 -7.40 -5.90
CA LYS A 74 -50.92 -7.15 -6.92
C LYS A 74 -50.94 -8.25 -7.96
N ALA A 75 -49.78 -8.67 -8.47
CA ALA A 75 -49.71 -9.74 -9.44
C ALA A 75 -50.23 -11.10 -8.88
N LYS A 76 -50.00 -11.37 -7.58
CA LYS A 76 -50.58 -12.54 -6.88
C LYS A 76 -52.09 -12.43 -6.76
N ALA A 77 -52.62 -11.25 -6.44
CA ALA A 77 -54.05 -11.03 -6.33
C ALA A 77 -54.77 -11.15 -7.70
N ASP A 78 -54.15 -10.60 -8.75
CA ASP A 78 -54.71 -10.62 -10.12
C ASP A 78 -54.70 -12.04 -10.69
N ALA A 79 -53.72 -12.89 -10.32
CA ALA A 79 -53.61 -14.26 -10.81
C ALA A 79 -54.64 -15.23 -10.22
N LYS A 80 -55.23 -14.93 -9.04
CA LYS A 80 -56.17 -15.77 -8.26
C LYS A 80 -55.72 -17.21 -8.08
N ASP A 81 -55.68 -17.98 -9.15
CA ASP A 81 -55.18 -19.35 -9.24
C ASP A 81 -54.30 -19.50 -10.46
N GLY A 82 -53.26 -20.35 -10.36
CA GLY A 82 -52.40 -20.69 -11.48
C GLY A 82 -50.92 -20.38 -11.27
N LYS A 83 -50.18 -20.45 -12.35
CA LYS A 83 -48.72 -20.20 -12.36
C LYS A 83 -48.42 -18.73 -12.57
N ILE A 84 -47.63 -18.15 -11.69
CA ILE A 84 -47.12 -16.80 -11.85
C ILE A 84 -45.59 -16.82 -11.88
N SER A 85 -45.01 -15.92 -12.68
CA SER A 85 -43.57 -15.74 -12.73
C SER A 85 -43.19 -14.29 -12.41
N THR A 86 -42.11 -14.14 -11.68
CA THR A 86 -41.41 -12.88 -11.57
C THR A 86 -40.09 -12.97 -12.31
N LEU A 87 -39.71 -11.90 -12.99
CA LEU A 87 -38.52 -11.87 -13.81
C LEU A 87 -37.85 -10.51 -13.65
N VAL A 88 -36.52 -10.52 -13.54
CA VAL A 88 -35.69 -9.35 -13.70
C VAL A 88 -34.61 -9.65 -14.72
N SER A 89 -34.44 -8.73 -15.68
CA SER A 89 -33.43 -8.84 -16.72
C SER A 89 -32.61 -7.54 -16.75
N ILE A 90 -31.28 -7.67 -16.83
CA ILE A 90 -30.37 -6.53 -16.95
C ILE A 90 -29.50 -6.75 -18.18
N THR A 91 -29.46 -5.73 -19.03
CA THR A 91 -28.57 -5.69 -20.19
C THR A 91 -27.33 -4.87 -19.87
N PHE A 92 -26.16 -5.50 -20.04
CA PHE A 92 -24.85 -4.86 -19.88
C PHE A 92 -24.12 -4.85 -21.22
N HIS A 93 -23.35 -3.79 -21.46
CA HIS A 93 -22.39 -3.80 -22.57
C HIS A 93 -21.01 -3.32 -22.10
N ASN A 94 -19.95 -3.72 -22.81
CA ASN A 94 -18.63 -3.16 -22.60
C ASN A 94 -18.53 -1.76 -23.27
N LEU A 95 -17.38 -1.08 -23.10
CA LEU A 95 -17.19 0.28 -23.60
C LEU A 95 -17.30 0.40 -25.12
N GLU A 96 -16.84 -0.60 -25.82
CA GLU A 96 -16.82 -0.65 -27.30
C GLU A 96 -18.16 -1.15 -27.86
N LYS A 97 -19.08 -1.59 -27.01
CA LYS A 97 -20.37 -2.19 -27.36
C LYS A 97 -20.24 -3.45 -28.23
N ASP A 98 -19.07 -4.04 -28.28
CA ASP A 98 -18.82 -5.27 -29.05
C ASP A 98 -19.29 -6.54 -28.29
N ASN A 99 -19.44 -6.47 -26.98
CA ASN A 99 -19.99 -7.53 -26.14
C ASN A 99 -21.17 -7.01 -25.34
N VAL A 100 -22.32 -7.62 -25.56
CA VAL A 100 -23.56 -7.38 -24.79
C VAL A 100 -23.93 -8.62 -24.03
N TYR A 101 -24.19 -8.48 -22.73
CA TYR A 101 -24.62 -9.54 -21.85
C TYR A 101 -26.01 -9.23 -21.32
N ILE A 102 -26.94 -10.17 -21.47
CA ILE A 102 -28.27 -10.09 -20.88
C ILE A 102 -28.32 -11.11 -19.76
N LEU A 103 -28.39 -10.63 -18.54
CA LEU A 103 -28.51 -11.43 -17.33
C LEU A 103 -29.97 -11.43 -16.91
N GLU A 104 -30.56 -12.62 -16.82
CA GLU A 104 -31.96 -12.78 -16.46
C GLU A 104 -32.08 -13.75 -15.28
N ARG A 105 -32.88 -13.34 -14.30
CA ARG A 105 -33.29 -14.24 -13.20
C ARG A 105 -34.80 -14.32 -13.16
N LYS A 106 -35.29 -15.54 -13.13
CA LYS A 106 -36.72 -15.89 -13.15
C LYS A 106 -37.06 -16.75 -11.95
N TYR A 107 -38.20 -16.48 -11.35
CA TYR A 107 -38.71 -17.25 -10.24
C TYR A 107 -40.18 -17.56 -10.49
N ASN A 108 -40.52 -18.86 -10.49
CA ASN A 108 -41.87 -19.37 -10.81
C ASN A 108 -42.53 -19.93 -9.55
N VAL A 109 -43.78 -19.60 -9.33
CA VAL A 109 -44.59 -20.15 -8.24
C VAL A 109 -45.97 -20.55 -8.73
N ASN A 110 -46.56 -21.54 -8.06
CA ASN A 110 -47.97 -21.91 -8.24
C ASN A 110 -48.80 -21.30 -7.11
N ILE A 111 -49.89 -20.61 -7.48
CA ILE A 111 -50.84 -19.99 -6.56
C ILE A 111 -52.16 -20.77 -6.59
N LYS A 112 -52.72 -21.01 -5.40
CA LYS A 112 -54.04 -21.54 -5.21
C LYS A 112 -54.73 -20.78 -4.07
N ASP A 113 -55.97 -20.31 -4.33
CA ASP A 113 -56.71 -19.46 -3.36
C ASP A 113 -55.88 -18.25 -2.86
N GLY A 114 -55.11 -17.62 -3.74
CA GLY A 114 -54.23 -16.50 -3.41
C GLY A 114 -52.99 -16.84 -2.54
N LYS A 115 -52.76 -18.12 -2.24
CA LYS A 115 -51.59 -18.59 -1.47
C LYS A 115 -50.62 -19.36 -2.36
N ILE A 116 -49.36 -19.21 -2.10
CA ILE A 116 -48.31 -19.97 -2.79
C ILE A 116 -48.32 -21.42 -2.28
N VAL A 117 -48.56 -22.36 -3.18
CA VAL A 117 -48.66 -23.81 -2.88
C VAL A 117 -47.35 -24.50 -3.20
N GLU A 118 -46.64 -24.09 -4.25
CA GLU A 118 -45.42 -24.71 -4.71
C GLU A 118 -44.42 -23.62 -5.16
N THR A 119 -43.16 -23.81 -4.81
CA THR A 119 -42.07 -22.89 -5.18
C THR A 119 -40.92 -23.68 -5.81
N ASN A 120 -40.44 -23.21 -6.95
CA ASN A 120 -39.22 -23.71 -7.57
C ASN A 120 -38.01 -22.85 -7.11
N ASP A 121 -36.80 -23.29 -7.40
CA ASP A 121 -35.64 -22.45 -7.28
C ASP A 121 -35.65 -21.35 -8.36
N SER A 122 -34.90 -20.25 -8.12
CA SER A 122 -34.73 -19.24 -9.13
C SER A 122 -33.85 -19.75 -10.28
N GLU A 123 -34.27 -19.49 -11.50
CA GLU A 123 -33.54 -19.85 -12.72
C GLU A 123 -32.70 -18.65 -13.13
N PHE A 124 -31.37 -18.83 -13.32
CA PHE A 124 -30.46 -17.81 -13.77
C PHE A 124 -29.92 -18.13 -15.15
N THR A 125 -30.14 -17.22 -16.10
CA THR A 125 -29.67 -17.32 -17.47
C THR A 125 -28.83 -16.15 -17.88
N ILE A 126 -27.81 -16.40 -18.69
CA ILE A 126 -26.99 -15.37 -19.34
C ILE A 126 -27.02 -15.60 -20.84
N MET A 127 -27.36 -14.54 -21.57
CA MET A 127 -27.25 -14.50 -23.01
C MET A 127 -26.12 -13.56 -23.41
N LYS A 128 -25.20 -14.01 -24.20
CA LYS A 128 -24.11 -13.22 -24.76
C LYS A 128 -24.41 -12.90 -26.23
N LYS A 129 -24.34 -11.63 -26.57
CA LYS A 129 -24.44 -11.13 -27.95
C LYS A 129 -23.10 -10.46 -28.30
N ASP A 130 -22.46 -10.98 -29.34
CA ASP A 130 -21.22 -10.44 -29.90
C ASP A 130 -21.57 -9.73 -31.23
N LEU A 131 -20.80 -8.72 -31.63
CA LEU A 131 -20.98 -8.00 -32.90
C LEU A 131 -20.96 -8.93 -34.13
N SER A 132 -20.24 -10.06 -34.03
CA SER A 132 -20.18 -11.08 -35.07
C SER A 132 -21.41 -11.97 -35.18
N TYR A 133 -22.32 -11.95 -34.18
CA TYR A 133 -23.50 -12.81 -34.13
C TYR A 133 -24.78 -11.98 -34.15
N LEU A 134 -25.62 -12.22 -35.17
CA LEU A 134 -26.95 -11.63 -35.25
C LEU A 134 -27.90 -12.10 -34.13
N ASN A 135 -27.64 -13.27 -33.52
CA ASN A 135 -28.43 -13.86 -32.45
C ASN A 135 -27.66 -14.00 -31.14
N ALA A 136 -28.34 -13.73 -30.04
CA ALA A 136 -27.77 -13.94 -28.69
C ALA A 136 -27.55 -15.45 -28.43
N LYS A 137 -26.39 -15.82 -27.94
CA LYS A 137 -26.03 -17.19 -27.55
C LYS A 137 -26.22 -17.36 -26.06
N MET A 138 -26.93 -18.41 -25.65
CA MET A 138 -27.10 -18.76 -24.25
C MET A 138 -25.80 -19.35 -23.68
N VAL A 139 -25.38 -18.88 -22.50
CA VAL A 139 -24.26 -19.44 -21.77
C VAL A 139 -24.76 -20.54 -20.86
N ASN A 140 -24.37 -21.79 -21.15
CA ASN A 140 -24.85 -22.97 -20.42
C ASN A 140 -23.91 -23.40 -19.30
N ASP A 141 -22.62 -23.08 -19.40
CA ASP A 141 -21.61 -23.46 -18.42
C ASP A 141 -21.67 -22.55 -17.18
N GLU A 142 -21.85 -23.16 -16.02
CA GLU A 142 -21.95 -22.44 -14.73
C GLU A 142 -20.68 -21.75 -14.34
N GLU A 143 -19.50 -22.27 -14.70
CA GLU A 143 -18.22 -21.59 -14.46
C GLU A 143 -18.07 -20.34 -15.35
N GLU A 144 -18.49 -20.43 -16.62
CA GLU A 144 -18.51 -19.30 -17.52
C GLU A 144 -19.49 -18.22 -17.04
N LYS A 145 -20.67 -18.62 -16.56
CA LYS A 145 -21.62 -17.68 -15.93
C LYS A 145 -20.98 -16.93 -14.75
N ARG A 146 -20.32 -17.66 -13.84
CA ARG A 146 -19.61 -17.05 -12.70
C ARG A 146 -18.50 -16.09 -13.13
N ARG A 147 -17.73 -16.45 -14.16
CA ARG A 147 -16.69 -15.57 -14.74
C ARG A 147 -17.28 -14.30 -15.31
N ILE A 148 -18.39 -14.40 -16.05
CA ILE A 148 -19.08 -13.23 -16.62
C ILE A 148 -19.59 -12.32 -15.49
N VAL A 149 -20.31 -12.86 -14.50
CA VAL A 149 -20.79 -12.07 -13.34
C VAL A 149 -19.63 -11.40 -12.63
N SER A 150 -18.54 -12.13 -12.38
CA SER A 150 -17.33 -11.58 -11.74
C SER A 150 -16.61 -10.54 -12.61
N SER A 151 -16.72 -10.61 -13.93
CA SER A 151 -16.17 -9.59 -14.83
C SER A 151 -17.00 -8.30 -14.87
N ILE A 152 -18.32 -8.44 -14.70
CA ILE A 152 -19.26 -7.31 -14.63
C ILE A 152 -19.08 -6.56 -13.31
N LEU A 153 -19.15 -7.28 -12.20
CA LEU A 153 -18.95 -6.74 -10.85
C LEU A 153 -18.35 -7.82 -9.92
N PRO A 154 -17.06 -7.79 -9.67
CA PRO A 154 -16.43 -8.75 -8.77
C PRO A 154 -17.04 -8.71 -7.36
N PRO A 155 -17.35 -9.89 -6.75
CA PRO A 155 -18.02 -9.96 -5.45
C PRO A 155 -17.31 -9.19 -4.33
N HIS A 156 -15.97 -9.10 -4.38
CA HIS A 156 -15.17 -8.43 -3.36
C HIS A 156 -15.21 -6.90 -3.42
N ILE A 157 -15.65 -6.29 -4.55
CA ILE A 157 -15.76 -4.84 -4.69
C ILE A 157 -17.21 -4.36 -4.77
N LYS A 158 -18.19 -5.28 -4.81
CA LYS A 158 -19.59 -4.93 -5.01
C LYS A 158 -20.12 -3.94 -3.97
N ASP A 159 -19.79 -4.14 -2.70
CA ASP A 159 -20.30 -3.33 -1.59
C ASP A 159 -19.75 -1.87 -1.60
N TYR A 160 -18.65 -1.62 -2.32
CA TYR A 160 -18.10 -0.28 -2.53
C TYR A 160 -18.71 0.45 -3.72
N LEU A 161 -19.39 -0.27 -4.61
CA LEU A 161 -19.98 0.28 -5.85
C LEU A 161 -21.51 0.22 -5.84
N TRP A 162 -22.08 -0.81 -5.18
CA TRP A 162 -23.52 -1.00 -5.07
C TRP A 162 -23.88 -0.99 -3.58
N PHE A 163 -24.43 0.13 -3.10
CA PHE A 163 -24.75 0.32 -1.69
C PHE A 163 -25.97 1.20 -1.45
N GLN A 164 -26.59 1.02 -0.30
CA GLN A 164 -27.60 1.92 0.23
C GLN A 164 -26.95 3.00 1.09
N GLY A 165 -27.47 4.23 1.10
CA GLY A 165 -26.88 5.34 1.84
C GLY A 165 -26.71 5.06 3.33
N GLU A 166 -27.65 4.31 3.92
CA GLU A 166 -27.57 3.85 5.32
C GLU A 166 -26.41 2.86 5.56
N GLN A 167 -25.95 2.17 4.51
CA GLN A 167 -24.85 1.19 4.61
C GLN A 167 -23.46 1.82 4.48
N VAL A 168 -23.35 3.08 4.02
CA VAL A 168 -22.06 3.78 3.86
C VAL A 168 -21.30 3.82 5.18
N GLU A 169 -21.99 3.92 6.31
CA GLU A 169 -21.37 3.87 7.63
C GLU A 169 -20.71 2.53 7.94
N SER A 170 -21.20 1.44 7.39
CA SER A 170 -20.66 0.08 7.60
C SER A 170 -19.63 -0.34 6.56
N ILE A 171 -19.60 0.27 5.37
CA ILE A 171 -18.65 -0.06 4.29
C ILE A 171 -17.21 0.31 4.70
N ILE A 172 -17.02 1.53 5.19
CA ILE A 172 -15.80 1.95 5.87
C ILE A 172 -16.22 2.42 7.26
N ASP A 173 -16.15 1.53 8.21
CA ASP A 173 -16.48 1.82 9.61
C ASP A 173 -15.25 2.45 10.28
N PHE A 174 -15.28 3.76 10.49
CA PHE A 174 -14.17 4.48 11.13
C PHE A 174 -13.98 4.12 12.61
N ASN A 175 -14.96 3.43 13.21
CA ASN A 175 -14.77 2.86 14.55
C ASN A 175 -13.94 1.57 14.53
N LYS A 176 -13.72 0.98 13.34
CA LYS A 176 -12.87 -0.19 13.13
C LYS A 176 -11.59 0.22 12.42
N HIS A 177 -10.52 0.22 13.15
CA HIS A 177 -9.22 0.71 12.69
C HIS A 177 -8.64 -0.04 11.45
N ASP A 178 -9.13 -1.22 11.14
CA ASP A 178 -8.70 -2.01 9.98
C ASP A 178 -9.57 -1.83 8.73
N SER A 179 -10.71 -1.14 8.84
CA SER A 179 -11.71 -1.03 7.78
C SER A 179 -11.18 -0.40 6.51
N LEU A 180 -10.47 0.73 6.62
CA LEU A 180 -9.86 1.40 5.47
C LEU A 180 -8.74 0.55 4.83
N THR A 181 -7.88 -0.05 5.64
CA THR A 181 -6.81 -0.92 5.16
C THR A 181 -7.38 -2.14 4.42
N LYS A 182 -8.46 -2.73 4.91
CA LYS A 182 -9.18 -3.80 4.20
C LYS A 182 -9.75 -3.32 2.86
N ALA A 183 -10.38 -2.15 2.83
CA ALA A 183 -10.88 -1.56 1.59
C ALA A 183 -9.76 -1.31 0.58
N ILE A 184 -8.63 -0.77 1.00
CA ILE A 184 -7.44 -0.56 0.16
C ILE A 184 -6.94 -1.91 -0.38
N ASN A 185 -6.78 -2.92 0.46
CA ASN A 185 -6.29 -4.24 0.04
C ASN A 185 -7.22 -4.90 -0.96
N VAL A 186 -8.54 -4.78 -0.78
CA VAL A 186 -9.57 -5.34 -1.68
C VAL A 186 -9.59 -4.61 -3.02
N LEU A 187 -9.54 -3.28 -3.01
CA LEU A 187 -9.72 -2.45 -4.20
C LEU A 187 -8.41 -2.15 -4.95
N SER A 188 -7.25 -2.34 -4.33
CA SER A 188 -5.94 -2.15 -4.95
C SER A 188 -5.31 -3.48 -5.37
N SER A 189 -4.25 -3.40 -6.17
CA SER A 189 -3.47 -4.59 -6.57
C SER A 189 -2.37 -4.96 -5.55
N ILE A 190 -2.40 -4.42 -4.34
CA ILE A 190 -1.35 -4.59 -3.34
C ILE A 190 -1.19 -6.06 -2.90
N THR A 191 -2.26 -6.84 -2.93
CA THR A 191 -2.26 -8.28 -2.62
C THR A 191 -1.27 -9.07 -3.49
N ARG A 192 -1.03 -8.67 -4.74
CA ARG A 192 -0.02 -9.29 -5.61
C ARG A 192 1.40 -9.08 -5.09
N TYR A 193 1.66 -7.95 -4.46
CA TYR A 193 2.95 -7.67 -3.83
C TYR A 193 3.10 -8.42 -2.50
N ASP A 194 2.01 -8.67 -1.78
CA ASP A 194 2.01 -9.54 -0.60
C ASP A 194 2.34 -10.98 -0.99
N GLU A 195 1.72 -11.53 -2.05
CA GLU A 195 2.04 -12.84 -2.62
C GLU A 195 3.51 -12.92 -3.09
N LEU A 196 4.00 -11.89 -3.79
CA LEU A 196 5.40 -11.82 -4.22
C LEU A 196 6.36 -11.86 -3.02
N LYS A 197 6.04 -11.12 -1.95
CA LYS A 197 6.82 -11.11 -0.71
C LYS A 197 6.83 -12.48 -0.04
N GLU A 198 5.69 -13.19 0.00
CA GLU A 198 5.61 -14.55 0.54
C GLU A 198 6.46 -15.54 -0.26
N ILE A 199 6.38 -15.49 -1.59
CA ILE A 199 7.21 -16.32 -2.48
C ILE A 199 8.70 -16.02 -2.26
N ALA A 200 9.07 -14.75 -2.18
CA ALA A 200 10.45 -14.33 -1.97
C ALA A 200 10.97 -14.80 -0.60
N SER A 201 10.17 -14.68 0.46
CA SER A 201 10.51 -15.12 1.81
C SER A 201 10.65 -16.65 1.88
N ALA A 202 9.76 -17.41 1.27
CA ALA A 202 9.84 -18.87 1.18
C ALA A 202 11.11 -19.29 0.41
N SER A 203 11.45 -18.61 -0.67
CA SER A 203 12.64 -18.86 -1.48
C SER A 203 13.93 -18.56 -0.71
N ALA A 204 13.99 -17.41 -0.02
CA ALA A 204 15.11 -17.03 0.83
C ALA A 204 15.32 -18.05 1.98
N LYS A 205 14.24 -18.49 2.63
CA LYS A 205 14.27 -19.52 3.65
C LYS A 205 14.85 -20.83 3.11
N SER A 206 14.43 -21.24 1.90
CA SER A 206 14.96 -22.46 1.25
C SER A 206 16.46 -22.34 0.96
N GLY A 207 16.89 -21.21 0.37
CA GLY A 207 18.31 -20.95 0.08
C GLY A 207 19.17 -20.85 1.33
N ASN A 208 18.68 -20.24 2.39
CA ASN A 208 19.38 -20.18 3.67
C ASN A 208 19.49 -21.57 4.31
N ASN A 209 18.47 -22.42 4.24
CA ASN A 209 18.51 -23.78 4.77
C ASN A 209 19.52 -24.66 4.00
N GLU A 210 19.62 -24.52 2.69
CA GLU A 210 20.58 -25.24 1.86
C GLU A 210 22.02 -24.81 2.19
N TYR A 211 22.25 -23.52 2.33
CA TYR A 211 23.52 -22.95 2.78
C TYR A 211 23.90 -23.44 4.20
N ASP A 212 22.97 -23.41 5.13
CA ASP A 212 23.17 -23.85 6.52
C ASP A 212 23.54 -25.35 6.58
N ARG A 213 22.94 -26.18 5.72
CA ARG A 213 23.31 -27.63 5.61
C ARG A 213 24.75 -27.82 5.15
N GLU A 214 25.21 -27.02 4.20
CA GLU A 214 26.56 -27.11 3.68
C GLU A 214 27.57 -26.56 4.69
N VAL A 215 27.27 -25.49 5.41
CA VAL A 215 28.06 -24.99 6.54
C VAL A 215 28.25 -26.08 7.59
N LYS A 216 27.19 -26.80 7.95
CA LYS A 216 27.23 -27.91 8.90
C LYS A 216 28.12 -29.05 8.38
N ARG A 217 28.01 -29.40 7.09
CA ARG A 217 28.79 -30.47 6.46
C ARG A 217 30.29 -30.17 6.46
N LEU A 218 30.68 -28.92 6.30
CA LEU A 218 32.07 -28.46 6.19
C LEU A 218 32.69 -28.02 7.53
N SER A 219 31.95 -28.14 8.65
CA SER A 219 32.41 -27.72 9.96
C SER A 219 33.43 -28.69 10.56
N LYS A 220 34.52 -28.14 11.12
CA LYS A 220 35.61 -28.91 11.78
C LYS A 220 35.21 -29.53 13.11
N ASP A 221 34.46 -28.77 13.89
CA ASP A 221 34.05 -29.14 15.25
C ASP A 221 32.58 -29.50 15.25
N ILE A 222 32.30 -30.78 15.10
CA ILE A 222 30.93 -31.28 15.03
C ILE A 222 30.17 -30.94 16.32
N GLY A 223 30.80 -31.06 17.50
CA GLY A 223 30.15 -30.81 18.79
C GLY A 223 29.79 -29.33 18.97
N LYS A 224 30.71 -28.41 18.66
CA LYS A 224 30.45 -26.95 18.73
C LYS A 224 29.48 -26.49 17.65
N SER A 225 29.55 -27.08 16.46
CA SER A 225 28.60 -26.80 15.38
C SER A 225 27.18 -27.23 15.75
N GLU A 226 26.99 -28.38 16.39
CA GLU A 226 25.69 -28.87 16.87
C GLU A 226 25.11 -27.98 17.98
N GLN A 227 25.94 -27.51 18.90
CA GLN A 227 25.53 -26.60 19.96
C GLN A 227 25.03 -25.25 19.35
N LEU A 228 25.78 -24.67 18.40
CA LEU A 228 25.44 -23.45 17.75
C LEU A 228 24.20 -23.59 16.82
N GLU A 229 24.06 -24.74 16.16
CA GLU A 229 22.84 -25.03 15.38
C GLU A 229 21.61 -25.15 16.29
N THR A 230 21.72 -25.80 17.44
CA THR A 230 20.65 -25.90 18.43
C THR A 230 20.26 -24.51 18.94
N GLU A 231 21.25 -23.67 19.25
CA GLU A 231 20.99 -22.29 19.67
C GLU A 231 20.38 -21.42 18.53
N LYS A 232 20.83 -21.60 17.29
CA LYS A 232 20.26 -20.95 16.13
C LYS A 232 18.78 -21.29 15.94
N GLU A 233 18.43 -22.59 16.03
CA GLU A 233 17.01 -23.01 15.89
C GLU A 233 16.18 -22.52 17.08
N ARG A 234 16.73 -22.58 18.29
CA ARG A 234 16.05 -21.99 19.46
C ARG A 234 15.76 -20.50 19.29
N LEU A 235 16.74 -19.73 18.83
CA LEU A 235 16.57 -18.30 18.56
C LEU A 235 15.56 -18.02 17.44
N LYS A 236 15.52 -18.85 16.38
CA LYS A 236 14.53 -18.72 15.32
C LYS A 236 13.11 -18.95 15.84
N VAL A 237 12.88 -20.01 16.63
CA VAL A 237 11.58 -20.29 17.24
C VAL A 237 11.17 -19.16 18.15
N PHE A 238 12.06 -18.71 19.02
CA PHE A 238 11.78 -17.63 19.97
C PHE A 238 11.47 -16.29 19.28
N ILE A 239 12.20 -15.95 18.21
CA ILE A 239 11.89 -14.77 17.39
C ILE A 239 10.50 -14.90 16.75
N GLN A 240 10.11 -16.10 16.30
CA GLN A 240 8.78 -16.32 15.73
C GLN A 240 7.67 -16.16 16.78
N GLU A 241 7.88 -16.65 17.98
CA GLU A 241 6.96 -16.45 19.12
C GLU A 241 6.82 -14.96 19.45
N LEU A 242 7.93 -14.23 19.55
CA LEU A 242 7.91 -12.78 19.80
C LEU A 242 7.18 -11.99 18.69
N LEU A 243 7.26 -12.42 17.42
CA LEU A 243 6.53 -11.79 16.32
C LEU A 243 5.02 -12.04 16.42
N VAL A 244 4.61 -13.22 16.90
CA VAL A 244 3.19 -13.51 17.18
C VAL A 244 2.69 -12.67 18.33
N ASP A 245 3.46 -12.59 19.44
CA ASP A 245 3.13 -11.77 20.60
C ASP A 245 3.06 -10.27 20.26
N GLU A 246 3.97 -9.79 19.43
CA GLU A 246 3.95 -8.41 18.93
C GLU A 246 2.68 -8.10 18.14
N LYS A 247 2.28 -9.02 17.25
CA LYS A 247 1.04 -8.87 16.48
C LYS A 247 -0.19 -8.87 17.40
N GLU A 248 -0.26 -9.81 18.34
CA GLU A 248 -1.35 -9.89 19.30
C GLU A 248 -1.44 -8.62 20.17
N ALA A 249 -0.29 -8.12 20.63
CA ALA A 249 -0.25 -6.88 21.42
C ALA A 249 -0.72 -5.66 20.60
N LYS A 250 -0.38 -5.57 19.30
CA LYS A 250 -0.87 -4.53 18.40
C LYS A 250 -2.39 -4.60 18.19
N ASP A 251 -2.93 -5.81 17.99
CA ASP A 251 -4.36 -6.01 17.81
C ASP A 251 -5.14 -5.67 19.11
N ASN A 252 -4.62 -6.04 20.26
CA ASN A 252 -5.23 -5.72 21.56
C ASN A 252 -5.16 -4.22 21.87
N LEU A 253 -4.07 -3.55 21.51
CA LEU A 253 -3.95 -2.10 21.60
C LEU A 253 -5.03 -1.42 20.76
N SER A 254 -5.17 -1.82 19.49
CA SER A 254 -6.20 -1.27 18.60
C SER A 254 -7.61 -1.44 19.15
N ARG A 255 -7.94 -2.62 19.71
CA ARG A 255 -9.26 -2.87 20.32
C ARG A 255 -9.50 -2.02 21.58
N ALA A 256 -8.48 -1.81 22.39
CA ALA A 256 -8.58 -0.96 23.58
C ALA A 256 -8.79 0.51 23.18
N GLU A 257 -8.10 0.98 22.15
CA GLU A 257 -8.29 2.32 21.59
C GLU A 257 -9.71 2.50 21.02
N GLU A 258 -10.19 1.55 20.20
CA GLU A 258 -11.56 1.54 19.66
C GLU A 258 -12.60 1.60 20.79
N ARG A 259 -12.38 0.85 21.86
CA ARG A 259 -13.30 0.84 22.99
C ARG A 259 -13.29 2.17 23.74
N CYS A 260 -12.13 2.79 23.93
CA CYS A 260 -12.01 4.13 24.49
C CYS A 260 -12.81 5.16 23.66
N GLU A 261 -12.66 5.15 22.35
CA GLU A 261 -13.38 6.06 21.45
C GLU A 261 -14.91 5.84 21.50
N ALA A 262 -15.37 4.57 21.54
CA ALA A 262 -16.79 4.24 21.63
C ALA A 262 -17.40 4.64 23.00
N LEU A 263 -16.65 4.59 24.08
CA LEU A 263 -17.11 5.03 25.40
C LEU A 263 -17.25 6.55 25.47
N LEU A 264 -16.33 7.27 24.83
CA LEU A 264 -16.37 8.73 24.78
C LEU A 264 -17.55 9.29 24.00
N SER A 265 -17.92 8.64 22.89
CA SER A 265 -19.09 9.07 22.11
C SER A 265 -20.41 9.03 22.90
N LYS A 266 -20.43 8.35 24.05
CA LYS A 266 -21.61 8.20 24.91
C LYS A 266 -21.74 9.28 26.00
N ILE A 267 -20.73 10.13 26.16
CA ILE A 267 -20.72 11.18 27.18
C ILE A 267 -21.24 12.48 26.58
N SER A 268 -22.30 13.09 27.13
CA SER A 268 -22.98 14.28 26.55
C SER A 268 -22.19 15.59 26.62
N ASP A 269 -21.16 15.70 27.46
CA ASP A 269 -20.17 16.79 27.45
C ASP A 269 -18.91 16.41 26.64
N ALA A 270 -19.09 15.53 25.70
CA ALA A 270 -18.06 14.90 24.87
C ALA A 270 -17.16 15.88 24.12
N THR A 271 -17.58 17.11 23.87
CA THR A 271 -16.78 18.07 23.12
C THR A 271 -15.47 18.42 23.80
N LYS A 272 -15.47 18.76 25.09
CA LYS A 272 -14.24 19.11 25.81
C LYS A 272 -13.36 17.90 26.13
N VAL A 273 -13.96 16.80 26.57
CA VAL A 273 -13.22 15.54 26.84
C VAL A 273 -12.64 14.97 25.56
N SER A 274 -13.39 15.05 24.48
CA SER A 274 -12.92 14.66 23.13
C SER A 274 -11.76 15.54 22.67
N GLU A 275 -11.77 16.87 22.92
CA GLU A 275 -10.64 17.77 22.61
C GLU A 275 -9.37 17.37 23.34
N PHE A 276 -9.44 17.15 24.65
CA PHE A 276 -8.27 16.74 25.42
C PHE A 276 -7.77 15.35 25.05
N GLN A 277 -8.65 14.46 24.65
CA GLN A 277 -8.24 13.13 24.24
C GLN A 277 -7.61 13.08 22.87
N GLN A 278 -8.10 13.86 21.92
CA GLN A 278 -7.41 14.00 20.64
C GLN A 278 -6.04 14.65 20.83
N LYS A 279 -5.94 15.63 21.73
CA LYS A 279 -4.63 16.19 22.10
C LYS A 279 -3.73 15.12 22.71
N LYS A 280 -4.26 14.28 23.61
CA LYS A 280 -3.55 13.14 24.18
C LYS A 280 -3.10 12.15 23.12
N LYS A 281 -3.99 11.79 22.20
CA LYS A 281 -3.72 10.88 21.09
C LYS A 281 -2.62 11.43 20.17
N TYR A 282 -2.69 12.71 19.82
CA TYR A 282 -1.64 13.40 19.05
C TYR A 282 -0.27 13.35 19.75
N ILE A 283 -0.22 13.60 21.07
CA ILE A 283 1.02 13.51 21.84
C ILE A 283 1.56 12.08 21.87
N LEU A 284 0.69 11.07 22.01
CA LEU A 284 1.08 9.66 21.96
C LEU A 284 1.71 9.28 20.63
N GLU A 285 1.16 9.77 19.52
CA GLU A 285 1.71 9.54 18.18
C GLU A 285 3.07 10.22 17.99
N GLN A 286 3.19 11.46 18.46
CA GLN A 286 4.50 12.13 18.49
C GLN A 286 5.52 11.35 19.34
N LEU A 287 5.10 10.80 20.47
CA LEU A 287 5.98 9.97 21.29
C LEU A 287 6.38 8.67 20.59
N ASN A 288 5.48 8.03 19.89
CA ASN A 288 5.79 6.83 19.09
C ASN A 288 6.76 7.17 17.95
N GLU A 289 6.50 8.22 17.19
CA GLU A 289 7.39 8.68 16.12
C GLU A 289 8.78 9.05 16.66
N LEU A 290 8.84 9.75 17.79
CA LEU A 290 10.09 10.11 18.44
C LEU A 290 10.86 8.89 18.95
N ASN A 291 10.17 7.88 19.50
CA ASN A 291 10.77 6.63 19.93
C ASN A 291 11.25 5.77 18.75
N GLU A 292 10.49 5.71 17.65
CA GLU A 292 10.94 5.07 16.40
C GLU A 292 12.19 5.77 15.86
N ASN A 293 12.18 7.10 15.77
CA ASN A 293 13.32 7.88 15.34
C ASN A 293 14.56 7.70 16.26
N LEU A 294 14.33 7.61 17.57
CA LEU A 294 15.39 7.33 18.55
C LEU A 294 16.01 5.95 18.31
N ASN A 295 15.17 4.94 18.10
CA ASN A 295 15.60 3.56 17.83
C ASN A 295 16.33 3.45 16.48
N GLU A 296 15.83 4.14 15.43
CA GLU A 296 16.50 4.22 14.14
C GLU A 296 17.87 4.89 14.24
N GLU A 297 17.99 6.02 14.93
CA GLU A 297 19.28 6.70 15.09
C GLU A 297 20.26 5.86 15.89
N GLN A 298 19.83 5.19 16.97
CA GLN A 298 20.66 4.27 17.75
C GLN A 298 21.09 3.07 16.91
N THR A 299 20.17 2.45 16.19
CA THR A 299 20.46 1.24 15.38
C THR A 299 21.32 1.60 14.17
N SER A 300 21.05 2.72 13.50
CA SER A 300 21.84 3.18 12.36
C SER A 300 23.25 3.57 12.78
N PHE A 301 23.41 4.16 13.96
CA PHE A 301 24.70 4.50 14.54
C PHE A 301 25.56 3.24 14.76
N HIS A 302 25.02 2.24 15.43
CA HIS A 302 25.73 0.96 15.63
C HIS A 302 26.11 0.29 14.31
N ARG A 303 25.19 0.25 13.33
CA ARG A 303 25.47 -0.31 12.00
C ARG A 303 26.58 0.45 11.26
N LYS A 304 26.53 1.77 11.26
CA LYS A 304 27.56 2.59 10.60
C LYS A 304 28.93 2.43 11.27
N MET A 305 28.96 2.42 12.60
CA MET A 305 30.21 2.30 13.37
C MET A 305 30.87 0.91 13.20
N PHE A 306 30.10 -0.17 13.31
CA PHE A 306 30.67 -1.53 13.29
C PHE A 306 30.88 -2.12 11.88
N ARG A 307 30.17 -1.65 10.86
CA ARG A 307 30.37 -2.19 9.50
C ARG A 307 31.52 -1.54 8.74
N ASN A 308 31.67 -0.22 8.80
CA ASN A 308 32.55 0.49 7.86
C ASN A 308 33.53 1.46 8.51
N LYS A 309 33.41 1.78 9.80
CA LYS A 309 34.14 2.91 10.41
C LYS A 309 34.84 2.58 11.74
N TRP A 310 34.99 1.30 12.10
CA TRP A 310 35.74 0.97 13.32
C TRP A 310 37.25 1.02 13.07
N VAL A 311 37.99 1.50 14.06
CA VAL A 311 39.45 1.58 14.05
C VAL A 311 39.98 1.07 15.39
N LEU A 312 41.01 0.26 15.33
CA LEU A 312 41.67 -0.22 16.55
C LEU A 312 42.36 0.93 17.28
N LYS A 313 42.20 0.97 18.60
CA LYS A 313 42.87 1.96 19.46
C LYS A 313 44.38 1.90 19.25
N GLY A 314 45.02 3.03 19.02
CA GLY A 314 46.46 3.12 18.76
C GLY A 314 46.90 2.99 17.31
N THR A 315 45.99 2.72 16.38
CA THR A 315 46.29 2.66 14.94
C THR A 315 46.75 3.99 14.39
N GLU A 316 46.25 5.10 14.95
CA GLU A 316 46.62 6.46 14.55
C GLU A 316 48.12 6.74 14.80
N SER A 317 48.64 6.44 16.00
CA SER A 317 50.04 6.60 16.34
C SER A 317 50.96 5.70 15.54
N LEU A 318 50.56 4.46 15.32
CA LEU A 318 51.25 3.50 14.45
C LEU A 318 51.31 3.99 13.00
N HIS A 319 50.22 4.50 12.49
CA HIS A 319 50.16 5.03 11.12
C HIS A 319 51.02 6.33 10.98
N ALA A 320 50.98 7.20 11.96
CA ALA A 320 51.81 8.41 11.96
C ALA A 320 53.30 8.04 11.90
N GLU A 321 53.75 7.10 12.71
CA GLU A 321 55.16 6.62 12.69
C GLU A 321 55.48 5.93 11.37
N PHE A 322 54.62 5.07 10.86
CA PHE A 322 54.79 4.42 9.57
C PHE A 322 54.86 5.45 8.43
N SER A 323 54.00 6.45 8.44
CA SER A 323 53.98 7.53 7.44
C SER A 323 55.29 8.33 7.40
N ASN A 324 55.81 8.66 8.56
CA ASN A 324 57.11 9.36 8.66
C ASN A 324 58.24 8.51 8.08
N ARG A 325 58.29 7.21 8.40
CA ARG A 325 59.28 6.31 7.85
C ARG A 325 59.13 6.06 6.37
N TYR A 326 57.88 5.96 5.89
CA TYR A 326 57.61 5.76 4.48
C TYR A 326 57.99 6.99 3.64
N LEU A 327 57.65 8.20 4.09
CA LEU A 327 58.08 9.44 3.44
C LEU A 327 59.60 9.60 3.39
N ALA A 328 60.27 9.23 4.46
CA ALA A 328 61.74 9.22 4.48
C ALA A 328 62.31 8.22 3.46
N PHE A 329 61.71 7.05 3.36
CA PHE A 329 62.08 6.03 2.38
C PHE A 329 61.79 6.47 0.93
N GLU A 330 60.62 7.05 0.66
CA GLU A 330 60.28 7.60 -0.65
C GLU A 330 61.25 8.70 -1.09
N ASN A 331 61.64 9.58 -0.17
CA ASN A 331 62.62 10.64 -0.43
C ASN A 331 63.99 10.08 -0.78
N ILE A 332 64.44 9.02 -0.09
CA ILE A 332 65.69 8.30 -0.42
C ILE A 332 65.57 7.62 -1.79
N LYS A 333 64.46 7.01 -2.08
CA LYS A 333 64.18 6.36 -3.37
C LYS A 333 64.19 7.37 -4.50
N LEU A 334 63.50 8.51 -4.33
CA LEU A 334 63.45 9.59 -5.33
C LEU A 334 64.84 10.16 -5.60
N LYS A 335 65.67 10.34 -4.55
CA LYS A 335 67.06 10.76 -4.73
C LYS A 335 67.88 9.72 -5.52
N LYS A 336 67.78 8.44 -5.19
CA LYS A 336 68.45 7.36 -5.96
C LYS A 336 67.97 7.29 -7.41
N VAL A 337 66.65 7.40 -7.66
CA VAL A 337 66.10 7.43 -9.00
C VAL A 337 66.60 8.68 -9.78
N ALA A 338 66.70 9.83 -9.12
CA ALA A 338 67.23 11.02 -9.72
C ALA A 338 68.73 10.88 -10.05
N GLU A 339 69.51 10.24 -9.12
CA GLU A 339 70.93 9.94 -9.36
C GLU A 339 71.11 8.95 -10.54
N ILE A 340 70.29 7.88 -10.62
CA ILE A 340 70.30 6.94 -11.75
C ILE A 340 69.98 7.66 -13.07
N ARG A 341 68.90 8.43 -13.11
CA ARG A 341 68.51 9.21 -14.29
C ARG A 341 69.56 10.22 -14.67
N ALA A 342 70.17 10.91 -13.73
CA ALA A 342 71.29 11.81 -14.00
C ALA A 342 72.48 11.07 -14.60
N LYS A 343 72.79 9.85 -14.11
CA LYS A 343 73.85 9.01 -14.66
C LYS A 343 73.51 8.52 -16.07
N GLU A 344 72.30 8.04 -16.28
CA GLU A 344 71.80 7.62 -17.60
C GLU A 344 71.80 8.82 -18.58
N ALA A 345 71.35 10.00 -18.17
CA ALA A 345 71.43 11.21 -19.01
C ALA A 345 72.87 11.63 -19.35
N ALA A 346 73.78 11.42 -18.40
CA ALA A 346 75.20 11.67 -18.68
C ALA A 346 75.82 10.63 -19.62
N GLU A 347 75.45 9.38 -19.49
CA GLU A 347 75.79 8.28 -20.41
C GLU A 347 75.21 8.50 -21.80
N ASP A 348 73.94 8.95 -21.90
CA ASP A 348 73.29 9.29 -23.14
C ASP A 348 73.93 10.52 -23.80
N ALA A 349 74.33 11.52 -23.03
CA ALA A 349 75.05 12.69 -23.55
C ALA A 349 76.41 12.31 -24.13
N VAL A 350 77.10 11.35 -23.48
CA VAL A 350 78.36 10.78 -23.98
C VAL A 350 78.14 9.91 -25.25
N ALA A 351 77.10 9.10 -25.27
CA ALA A 351 76.70 8.28 -26.42
C ALA A 351 76.29 9.12 -27.62
N LYS A 352 75.57 10.24 -27.41
CA LYS A 352 75.27 11.21 -28.49
C LYS A 352 76.52 11.85 -29.08
N LYS A 353 77.54 12.12 -28.26
CA LYS A 353 78.82 12.63 -28.75
C LYS A 353 79.57 11.61 -29.58
N LEU A 354 79.33 10.31 -29.37
CA LEU A 354 79.96 9.21 -30.10
C LEU A 354 79.19 8.72 -31.32
N GLN A 355 78.08 9.45 -31.71
CA GLN A 355 77.23 9.14 -32.86
C GLN A 355 76.65 7.71 -32.86
N THR A 356 76.47 7.06 -31.73
CA THR A 356 75.78 5.79 -31.59
C THR A 356 74.28 6.05 -31.46
N ARG A 357 73.46 5.45 -32.35
CA ARG A 357 71.98 5.47 -32.24
C ARG A 357 71.57 4.66 -31.02
N LEU A 358 71.03 5.33 -30.01
CA LEU A 358 70.33 4.67 -28.90
C LEU A 358 68.96 4.20 -29.33
N PRO A 359 68.46 3.05 -28.81
CA PRO A 359 67.07 2.62 -29.04
C PRO A 359 66.12 3.66 -28.42
N LEU A 360 65.12 4.07 -29.19
CA LEU A 360 64.02 4.88 -28.70
C LEU A 360 63.27 4.10 -27.62
N ASP A 361 62.98 4.73 -26.47
CA ASP A 361 62.12 4.17 -25.45
C ASP A 361 60.78 3.79 -26.08
N VAL A 362 60.42 2.52 -25.97
CA VAL A 362 59.13 2.03 -26.45
C VAL A 362 58.06 2.58 -25.49
N PRO A 363 56.98 3.21 -25.99
CA PRO A 363 55.86 3.62 -25.12
C PRO A 363 55.33 2.47 -24.31
N GLU A 364 54.80 2.74 -23.11
CA GLU A 364 54.19 1.71 -22.29
C GLU A 364 53.13 0.91 -23.07
N PRO A 365 53.03 -0.41 -22.88
CA PRO A 365 52.14 -1.29 -23.64
C PRO A 365 50.69 -0.81 -23.74
N ILE A 366 50.20 -0.13 -22.71
CA ILE A 366 48.82 0.42 -22.67
C ILE A 366 48.61 1.52 -23.72
N TYR A 367 49.62 2.37 -23.96
CA TYR A 367 49.57 3.40 -25.01
C TYR A 367 49.71 2.81 -26.41
N VAL A 368 50.52 1.75 -26.54
CA VAL A 368 50.69 1.02 -27.81
C VAL A 368 49.40 0.29 -28.15
N GLN A 369 48.75 -0.34 -27.20
CA GLN A 369 47.43 -0.98 -27.40
C GLN A 369 46.39 0.05 -27.80
N ARG A 370 46.34 1.19 -27.14
CA ARG A 370 45.42 2.29 -27.47
C ARG A 370 45.65 2.83 -28.90
N MET A 371 46.90 2.97 -29.31
CA MET A 371 47.21 3.37 -30.71
C MET A 371 46.70 2.36 -31.74
N LEU A 372 46.71 1.06 -31.40
CA LEU A 372 46.18 0.01 -32.26
C LEU A 372 44.64 0.02 -32.31
N ASP A 373 44.01 0.26 -31.15
CA ASP A 373 42.55 0.27 -31.02
C ASP A 373 41.93 1.54 -31.66
N GLU A 374 42.56 2.71 -31.43
CA GLU A 374 42.15 3.97 -32.05
C GLU A 374 42.62 4.13 -33.49
N GLN A 375 43.44 3.20 -33.98
CA GLN A 375 44.06 3.22 -35.33
C GLN A 375 44.77 4.54 -35.65
N LYS A 376 45.39 5.12 -34.64
CA LYS A 376 46.03 6.43 -34.70
C LYS A 376 47.31 6.45 -33.87
N CYS A 377 48.36 7.02 -34.39
CA CYS A 377 49.61 7.17 -33.67
C CYS A 377 49.51 8.37 -32.69
N LEU A 378 49.58 8.10 -31.38
CA LEU A 378 49.53 9.13 -30.32
C LEU A 378 50.75 10.07 -30.28
N VAL A 379 51.83 9.75 -31.03
CA VAL A 379 53.05 10.54 -31.08
C VAL A 379 53.00 11.60 -32.19
N CYS A 380 52.45 11.25 -33.38
CA CYS A 380 52.45 12.14 -34.53
C CYS A 380 51.07 12.39 -35.14
N ASP A 381 50.03 11.89 -34.53
CA ASP A 381 48.62 12.07 -34.89
C ASP A 381 48.20 11.48 -36.25
N ARG A 382 49.11 10.72 -36.92
CA ARG A 382 48.82 10.07 -38.21
C ARG A 382 47.93 8.86 -38.03
N GLU A 383 47.04 8.65 -38.97
CA GLU A 383 46.21 7.45 -39.05
C GLU A 383 47.05 6.20 -39.24
N ALA A 384 46.80 5.17 -38.47
CA ALA A 384 47.42 3.85 -38.55
C ALA A 384 46.32 2.79 -38.72
N MET A 385 45.70 2.78 -39.92
CA MET A 385 44.63 1.85 -40.25
C MET A 385 45.08 0.40 -40.07
N LYS A 386 44.18 -0.47 -39.60
CA LYS A 386 44.43 -1.89 -39.37
C LYS A 386 45.06 -2.55 -40.61
N ASN A 387 46.15 -3.27 -40.40
CA ASN A 387 47.00 -3.91 -41.42
C ASN A 387 47.80 -2.95 -42.32
N SER A 388 47.86 -1.64 -42.04
CA SER A 388 48.84 -0.75 -42.69
C SER A 388 50.24 -0.95 -42.12
N ASP A 389 51.26 -0.53 -42.87
CA ASP A 389 52.66 -0.59 -42.39
C ASP A 389 52.87 0.12 -41.07
N ALA A 390 52.17 1.24 -40.86
CA ALA A 390 52.19 1.96 -39.58
C ALA A 390 51.58 1.14 -38.45
N TRP A 391 50.43 0.52 -38.68
CA TRP A 391 49.75 -0.32 -37.71
C TRP A 391 50.58 -1.57 -37.37
N ASN A 392 51.15 -2.24 -38.38
CA ASN A 392 51.98 -3.40 -38.19
C ASN A 392 53.25 -3.05 -37.39
N LYS A 393 53.86 -1.90 -37.64
CA LYS A 393 55.01 -1.42 -36.87
C LYS A 393 54.65 -1.09 -35.43
N ILE A 394 53.48 -0.53 -35.16
CA ILE A 394 52.98 -0.30 -33.80
C ILE A 394 52.72 -1.64 -33.08
N LYS A 395 52.16 -2.62 -33.80
CA LYS A 395 51.93 -3.97 -33.30
C LYS A 395 53.20 -4.69 -32.95
N GLU A 396 54.26 -4.58 -33.82
CA GLU A 396 55.58 -5.13 -33.54
C GLU A 396 56.19 -4.60 -32.21
N LEU A 397 55.82 -3.44 -31.72
CA LEU A 397 56.27 -2.91 -30.44
C LEU A 397 55.73 -3.73 -29.24
N ILE A 398 54.53 -4.32 -29.36
CA ILE A 398 53.97 -5.23 -28.37
C ILE A 398 54.58 -6.62 -28.50
N ASP A 399 54.82 -7.10 -29.74
CA ASP A 399 55.27 -8.46 -30.02
C ASP A 399 56.80 -8.65 -29.88
N ARG A 400 57.56 -7.55 -29.65
CA ARG A 400 59.01 -7.67 -29.37
C ARG A 400 59.27 -8.31 -28.02
N PRO A 401 59.83 -9.53 -27.97
CA PRO A 401 60.23 -10.11 -26.68
C PRO A 401 61.40 -9.29 -26.12
N ASP A 402 61.21 -8.74 -24.95
CA ASP A 402 62.22 -8.06 -24.13
C ASP A 402 63.33 -9.08 -23.76
N LYS A 403 64.33 -9.21 -24.65
CA LYS A 403 65.45 -10.17 -24.43
C LYS A 403 66.51 -9.67 -23.43
N LYS A 404 66.34 -8.49 -22.83
CA LYS A 404 67.35 -7.92 -21.88
C LYS A 404 66.88 -7.62 -20.48
N VAL A 405 65.61 -7.90 -20.13
CA VAL A 405 65.10 -7.62 -18.78
C VAL A 405 64.97 -8.88 -17.92
N LYS A 406 65.16 -10.09 -18.44
CA LYS A 406 64.89 -11.34 -17.67
C LYS A 406 65.94 -11.71 -16.64
N THR A 407 67.15 -11.13 -16.59
CA THR A 407 68.14 -11.46 -15.59
C THR A 407 68.34 -10.40 -14.50
N ALA A 408 67.86 -9.18 -14.72
CA ALA A 408 67.82 -8.14 -13.69
C ALA A 408 66.46 -8.06 -12.96
N ASN A 409 65.41 -8.63 -13.61
CA ASN A 409 64.03 -8.59 -13.07
C ASN A 409 63.75 -9.61 -11.97
N ASP A 410 64.38 -10.77 -11.96
CA ASP A 410 64.06 -11.80 -10.95
C ASP A 410 64.63 -11.45 -9.54
N GLU A 411 65.67 -10.65 -9.45
CA GLU A 411 66.12 -10.05 -8.22
C GLU A 411 65.39 -8.74 -7.84
N ALA A 412 64.87 -8.00 -8.87
CA ALA A 412 64.10 -6.81 -8.64
C ALA A 412 62.64 -7.12 -8.29
N ILE A 413 62.03 -8.18 -8.84
CA ILE A 413 60.65 -8.60 -8.59
C ILE A 413 60.46 -9.05 -7.16
N SER A 414 61.43 -9.71 -6.52
CA SER A 414 61.32 -10.08 -5.09
C SER A 414 61.43 -8.86 -4.17
N LYS A 415 62.03 -7.75 -4.60
CA LYS A 415 62.12 -6.49 -3.84
C LYS A 415 61.03 -5.46 -4.22
N GLN A 416 60.33 -5.65 -5.33
CA GLN A 416 59.34 -4.71 -5.85
C GLN A 416 57.94 -4.86 -5.21
N ASN A 417 57.59 -6.05 -4.78
CA ASN A 417 56.33 -6.33 -4.15
C ASN A 417 56.14 -5.59 -2.82
N PHE A 418 57.19 -5.46 -2.02
CA PHE A 418 57.13 -4.72 -0.75
C PHE A 418 56.93 -3.21 -0.94
N THR A 419 57.42 -2.64 -2.01
CA THR A 419 57.30 -1.18 -2.24
C THR A 419 55.86 -0.76 -2.61
N ASP A 420 55.17 -1.60 -3.34
CA ASP A 420 53.77 -1.35 -3.71
C ASP A 420 52.85 -1.61 -2.51
N ASP A 421 53.14 -2.60 -1.70
CA ASP A 421 52.42 -2.88 -0.45
C ASP A 421 52.61 -1.74 0.57
N PHE A 422 53.80 -1.19 0.72
CA PHE A 422 54.04 -0.03 1.56
C PHE A 422 53.36 1.23 1.04
N LYS A 423 53.29 1.45 -0.28
CA LYS A 423 52.54 2.53 -0.88
C LYS A 423 51.04 2.40 -0.65
N ARG A 424 50.50 1.19 -0.82
CA ARG A 424 49.09 0.89 -0.50
C ARG A 424 48.80 1.10 0.97
N LEU A 425 49.70 0.65 1.86
CA LEU A 425 49.54 0.81 3.30
C LEU A 425 49.53 2.29 3.69
N TYR A 426 50.43 3.10 3.11
CA TYR A 426 50.47 4.54 3.31
C TYR A 426 49.20 5.24 2.83
N GLN A 427 48.74 4.91 1.61
CA GLN A 427 47.51 5.48 1.04
C GLN A 427 46.26 5.08 1.84
N ASN A 428 46.19 3.84 2.24
CA ASN A 428 45.11 3.35 3.10
C ASN A 428 45.14 4.00 4.48
N GLY A 429 46.30 4.30 4.99
CA GLY A 429 46.46 4.98 6.25
C GLY A 429 46.09 6.44 6.22
N LEU A 430 46.35 7.17 5.13
CA LEU A 430 45.85 8.54 4.94
C LEU A 430 44.31 8.53 4.94
N ALA A 431 43.67 7.56 4.29
CA ALA A 431 42.25 7.40 4.34
C ALA A 431 41.75 7.04 5.76
N LEU A 432 42.58 6.39 6.58
CA LEU A 432 42.26 6.06 7.96
C LEU A 432 42.14 7.31 8.84
N THR A 433 43.09 8.27 8.74
CA THR A 433 43.05 9.53 9.49
C THR A 433 41.77 10.29 9.18
N HIS A 434 41.44 10.41 7.90
CA HIS A 434 40.18 11.05 7.47
C HIS A 434 38.94 10.32 8.02
N ARG A 435 38.95 8.97 8.03
CA ARG A 435 37.86 8.18 8.63
C ARG A 435 37.73 8.40 10.13
N ILE A 436 38.83 8.61 10.86
CA ILE A 436 38.77 8.88 12.31
C ILE A 436 38.08 10.24 12.55
N GLU A 437 38.41 11.25 11.79
CA GLU A 437 37.77 12.59 11.88
C GLU A 437 36.28 12.53 11.53
N GLU A 438 35.92 11.77 10.47
CA GLU A 438 34.52 11.50 10.10
C GLU A 438 33.76 10.77 11.21
N ILE A 439 34.37 9.74 11.82
CA ILE A 439 33.77 8.98 12.92
C ILE A 439 33.48 9.89 14.11
N ASP A 440 34.44 10.74 14.50
CA ASP A 440 34.29 11.66 15.63
C ASP A 440 33.18 12.68 15.39
N THR A 441 33.08 13.18 14.16
CA THR A 441 32.00 14.09 13.72
C THR A 441 30.63 13.34 13.72
N ASP A 442 30.57 12.14 13.13
CA ASP A 442 29.35 11.32 13.11
C ASP A 442 28.85 10.97 14.53
N ILE A 443 29.80 10.68 15.45
CA ILE A 443 29.46 10.43 16.86
C ILE A 443 28.84 11.68 17.50
N LYS A 444 29.51 12.83 17.37
CA LYS A 444 29.02 14.09 17.93
C LYS A 444 27.66 14.49 17.38
N ASP A 445 27.47 14.36 16.07
CA ASP A 445 26.21 14.70 15.42
C ASP A 445 25.08 13.74 15.82
N THR A 446 25.37 12.44 15.90
CA THR A 446 24.37 11.44 16.34
C THR A 446 23.99 11.63 17.81
N LEU A 447 24.98 11.87 18.69
CA LEU A 447 24.71 12.17 20.11
C LEU A 447 23.87 13.45 20.26
N LYS A 448 24.14 14.48 19.46
CA LYS A 448 23.34 15.71 19.44
C LYS A 448 21.90 15.46 19.00
N LYS A 449 21.70 14.63 17.96
CA LYS A 449 20.37 14.23 17.50
C LYS A 449 19.63 13.42 18.57
N ILE A 450 20.29 12.42 19.17
CA ILE A 450 19.72 11.58 20.23
C ILE A 450 19.32 12.44 21.43
N ASN A 451 20.16 13.37 21.86
CA ASN A 451 19.85 14.29 22.96
C ASN A 451 18.66 15.19 22.62
N ASN A 452 18.57 15.69 21.39
CA ASN A 452 17.44 16.51 20.95
C ASN A 452 16.14 15.70 20.95
N ILE A 453 16.15 14.45 20.45
CA ILE A 453 15.01 13.55 20.47
C ILE A 453 14.58 13.26 21.92
N ASN A 454 15.52 12.94 22.80
CA ASN A 454 15.22 12.69 24.23
C ASN A 454 14.63 13.92 24.93
N THR A 455 15.06 15.13 24.55
CA THR A 455 14.47 16.37 25.09
C THR A 455 13.01 16.51 24.64
N LYS A 456 12.73 16.30 23.34
CA LYS A 456 11.36 16.30 22.82
C LYS A 456 10.46 15.24 23.45
N ILE A 457 10.98 14.03 23.68
CA ILE A 457 10.26 12.96 24.39
C ILE A 457 9.88 13.41 25.81
N ARG A 458 10.80 14.07 26.51
CA ARG A 458 10.54 14.59 27.87
C ARG A 458 9.47 15.69 27.86
N GLU A 459 9.54 16.60 26.90
CA GLU A 459 8.56 17.68 26.72
C GLU A 459 7.18 17.09 26.40
N ALA A 460 7.09 16.15 25.47
CA ALA A 460 5.84 15.49 25.11
C ALA A 460 5.24 14.69 26.29
N ASN A 461 6.05 14.00 27.09
CA ASN A 461 5.57 13.31 28.30
C ASN A 461 5.02 14.28 29.35
N ASN A 462 5.65 15.45 29.51
CA ASN A 462 5.14 16.48 30.44
C ASN A 462 3.81 17.07 29.95
N GLU A 463 3.67 17.25 28.63
CA GLU A 463 2.43 17.73 28.02
C GLU A 463 1.32 16.68 28.13
N MET A 464 1.65 15.40 27.93
CA MET A 464 0.75 14.28 28.16
C MET A 464 0.14 14.30 29.57
N LYS A 465 1.01 14.44 30.58
CA LYS A 465 0.57 14.47 31.97
C LYS A 465 -0.39 15.62 32.25
N LYS A 466 -0.13 16.81 31.70
CA LYS A 466 -1.04 17.95 31.81
C LYS A 466 -2.43 17.66 31.21
N VAL A 467 -2.44 17.06 30.01
CA VAL A 467 -3.70 16.69 29.35
C VAL A 467 -4.45 15.62 30.13
N GLU A 468 -3.77 14.66 30.75
CA GLU A 468 -4.39 13.66 31.63
C GLU A 468 -5.02 14.29 32.87
N ASP A 469 -4.33 15.25 33.51
CA ASP A 469 -4.85 16.00 34.66
C ASP A 469 -6.08 16.85 34.26
N ASP A 470 -6.08 17.45 33.06
CA ASP A 470 -7.21 18.23 32.56
C ASP A 470 -8.44 17.35 32.23
N ILE A 471 -8.22 16.16 31.64
CA ILE A 471 -9.28 15.15 31.44
C ILE A 471 -9.91 14.75 32.78
N GLN A 472 -9.09 14.47 33.80
CA GLN A 472 -9.59 14.10 35.13
C GLN A 472 -10.41 15.23 35.79
N LYS A 473 -10.00 16.49 35.60
CA LYS A 473 -10.77 17.65 36.12
C LYS A 473 -12.13 17.77 35.45
N VAL A 474 -12.21 17.65 34.12
CA VAL A 474 -13.48 17.75 33.39
C VAL A 474 -14.40 16.58 33.72
N LEU A 475 -13.86 15.38 33.93
CA LEU A 475 -14.63 14.20 34.32
C LEU A 475 -15.20 14.33 35.78
N SER A 476 -14.49 15.03 36.67
CA SER A 476 -14.95 15.27 38.04
C SER A 476 -16.05 16.35 38.16
N ASP A 477 -16.17 17.25 37.17
CA ASP A 477 -17.11 18.38 37.17
C ASP A 477 -18.46 18.08 36.47
N THR A 478 -18.63 16.90 35.84
CA THR A 478 -19.83 16.53 35.07
C THR A 478 -20.95 16.00 35.98
N SER A 479 -21.97 16.83 36.20
CA SER A 479 -23.22 16.46 36.91
C SER A 479 -24.27 15.90 35.93
N GLN A 480 -24.17 14.65 35.53
CA GLN A 480 -25.27 13.91 34.91
C GLN A 480 -25.54 12.62 35.67
N THR A 481 -26.86 12.19 35.65
CA THR A 481 -27.40 10.99 36.32
C THR A 481 -26.35 9.97 36.70
N VAL A 482 -26.00 10.03 37.98
CA VAL A 482 -24.71 9.66 38.56
C VAL A 482 -24.26 8.21 38.22
N GLU A 483 -25.21 7.29 38.08
CA GLU A 483 -24.89 5.85 38.00
C GLU A 483 -24.43 5.36 36.59
N SER A 484 -24.92 5.97 35.53
CA SER A 484 -24.53 5.58 34.17
C SER A 484 -23.25 6.26 33.70
N ALA A 485 -23.01 7.49 34.13
CA ALA A 485 -21.78 8.22 33.79
C ALA A 485 -20.57 7.67 34.57
N GLU A 486 -20.73 7.31 35.83
CA GLU A 486 -19.68 6.70 36.66
C GLU A 486 -19.22 5.35 36.07
N ASN A 487 -20.15 4.53 35.59
CA ASN A 487 -19.81 3.25 34.93
C ASN A 487 -19.04 3.45 33.62
N ILE A 488 -19.42 4.43 32.79
CA ILE A 488 -18.73 4.74 31.53
C ILE A 488 -17.33 5.29 31.81
N ILE A 489 -17.19 6.16 32.81
CA ILE A 489 -15.91 6.74 33.24
C ILE A 489 -14.99 5.65 33.81
N ALA A 490 -15.52 4.76 34.64
CA ALA A 490 -14.75 3.64 35.18
C ALA A 490 -14.28 2.69 34.09
N GLU A 491 -15.15 2.32 33.15
CA GLU A 491 -14.81 1.46 32.02
C GLU A 491 -13.79 2.15 31.12
N TYR A 492 -13.94 3.43 30.85
CA TYR A 492 -12.97 4.22 30.08
C TYR A 492 -11.57 4.23 30.76
N SER A 493 -11.53 4.46 32.08
CA SER A 493 -10.27 4.44 32.84
C SER A 493 -9.57 3.08 32.74
N ILE A 494 -10.33 1.99 32.79
CA ILE A 494 -9.80 0.62 32.61
C ILE A 494 -9.23 0.43 31.20
N GLN A 495 -9.97 0.83 30.16
CA GLN A 495 -9.52 0.67 28.78
C GLN A 495 -8.28 1.54 28.50
N ASN A 496 -8.23 2.74 29.02
CA ASN A 496 -7.08 3.62 28.89
C ASN A 496 -5.82 3.07 29.59
N LYS A 497 -6.01 2.35 30.70
CA LYS A 497 -4.91 1.60 31.33
C LYS A 497 -4.43 0.47 30.43
N TYR A 498 -5.33 -0.27 29.78
CA TYR A 498 -4.95 -1.31 28.82
C TYR A 498 -4.18 -0.74 27.63
N VAL A 499 -4.57 0.42 27.10
CA VAL A 499 -3.80 1.12 26.05
C VAL A 499 -2.35 1.32 26.50
N LYS A 500 -2.14 1.86 27.70
CA LYS A 500 -0.80 2.09 28.24
C LYS A 500 -0.02 0.78 28.44
N ASP A 501 -0.65 -0.23 29.04
CA ASP A 501 -0.02 -1.53 29.32
C ASP A 501 0.39 -2.23 28.02
N PHE A 502 -0.44 -2.16 26.96
CA PHE A 502 -0.10 -2.74 25.65
C PHE A 502 1.00 -1.96 24.92
N MET A 503 1.05 -0.63 25.04
CA MET A 503 2.14 0.17 24.52
C MET A 503 3.49 -0.19 25.17
N ASP A 504 3.50 -0.30 26.51
CA ASP A 504 4.70 -0.73 27.25
C ASP A 504 5.11 -2.16 26.89
N LYS A 505 4.14 -3.04 26.68
CA LYS A 505 4.39 -4.43 26.21
C LYS A 505 5.02 -4.42 24.81
N LEU A 506 4.51 -3.62 23.88
CA LEU A 506 5.05 -3.49 22.53
C LEU A 506 6.49 -2.98 22.53
N ASN A 507 6.79 -1.96 23.31
CA ASN A 507 8.15 -1.44 23.44
C ASN A 507 9.12 -2.51 23.93
N LYS A 508 8.72 -3.31 24.93
CA LYS A 508 9.54 -4.43 25.43
C LYS A 508 9.73 -5.52 24.37
N LEU A 509 8.67 -5.89 23.65
CA LEU A 509 8.73 -6.91 22.59
C LEU A 509 9.64 -6.47 21.44
N THR A 510 9.57 -5.21 21.04
CA THR A 510 10.44 -4.66 19.99
C THR A 510 11.92 -4.73 20.39
N GLN A 511 12.25 -4.35 21.64
CA GLN A 511 13.61 -4.46 22.15
C GLN A 511 14.09 -5.93 22.22
N GLN A 512 13.24 -6.85 22.66
CA GLN A 512 13.56 -8.28 22.70
C GLN A 512 13.76 -8.87 21.31
N LEU A 513 12.94 -8.47 20.34
CA LEU A 513 13.07 -8.87 18.94
C LEU A 513 14.41 -8.43 18.36
N GLU A 514 14.79 -7.19 18.58
CA GLU A 514 16.06 -6.66 18.08
C GLU A 514 17.25 -7.37 18.72
N TYR A 515 17.24 -7.55 20.04
CA TYR A 515 18.27 -8.27 20.76
C TYR A 515 18.44 -9.72 20.24
N ASN A 516 17.35 -10.46 20.09
CA ASN A 516 17.42 -11.85 19.63
C ASN A 516 17.79 -11.98 18.15
N LYS A 517 17.38 -11.02 17.28
CA LYS A 517 17.84 -10.95 15.90
C LYS A 517 19.37 -10.73 15.81
N ASN A 518 19.91 -9.88 16.66
CA ASN A 518 21.35 -9.64 16.74
C ASN A 518 22.11 -10.88 17.25
N ASN A 519 21.57 -11.58 18.26
CA ASN A 519 22.14 -12.84 18.73
C ASN A 519 22.12 -13.91 17.64
N LEU A 520 21.01 -14.07 16.93
CA LEU A 520 20.90 -15.01 15.81
C LEU A 520 21.94 -14.71 14.71
N LYS A 521 22.19 -13.44 14.45
CA LYS A 521 23.23 -13.04 13.51
C LYS A 521 24.62 -13.42 14.00
N SER A 522 24.95 -13.18 15.27
CA SER A 522 26.22 -13.56 15.87
C SER A 522 26.43 -15.07 15.82
N VAL A 523 25.42 -15.88 16.16
CA VAL A 523 25.49 -17.35 16.06
C VAL A 523 25.74 -17.81 14.62
N LYS A 524 25.12 -17.19 13.64
CA LYS A 524 25.37 -17.49 12.21
C LYS A 524 26.79 -17.15 11.78
N GLU A 525 27.36 -16.05 12.28
CA GLU A 525 28.77 -15.69 12.04
C GLU A 525 29.72 -16.71 12.67
N GLN A 526 29.50 -17.10 13.93
CA GLN A 526 30.29 -18.13 14.59
C GLN A 526 30.22 -19.48 13.87
N LEU A 527 29.07 -19.90 13.38
CA LEU A 527 28.93 -21.11 12.56
C LEU A 527 29.77 -21.02 11.28
N LYS A 528 29.82 -19.87 10.65
CA LYS A 528 30.61 -19.63 9.44
C LYS A 528 32.13 -19.73 9.74
N ASP A 529 32.57 -19.24 10.89
CA ASP A 529 33.99 -19.29 11.30
C ASP A 529 34.50 -20.72 11.60
N LEU A 530 33.57 -21.66 11.88
CA LEU A 530 33.92 -23.07 12.06
C LEU A 530 34.12 -23.83 10.74
N VAL A 531 33.80 -23.25 9.60
CA VAL A 531 33.93 -23.88 8.29
C VAL A 531 35.40 -23.96 7.89
N THR A 532 35.88 -25.16 7.49
CA THR A 532 37.27 -25.39 7.08
C THR A 532 37.45 -25.65 5.60
N GLY A 533 36.37 -25.91 4.87
CA GLY A 533 36.37 -26.05 3.42
C GLY A 533 35.86 -24.81 2.74
N GLU A 534 36.08 -24.69 1.44
CA GLU A 534 35.42 -23.65 0.66
C GLU A 534 33.96 -24.01 0.42
N ILE A 535 33.04 -23.16 0.91
CA ILE A 535 31.64 -23.28 0.55
C ILE A 535 31.52 -23.00 -0.95
N PRO A 536 30.82 -23.86 -1.72
CA PRO A 536 30.67 -23.65 -3.16
C PRO A 536 30.18 -22.23 -3.49
N ARG A 537 30.92 -21.52 -4.33
CA ARG A 537 30.65 -20.12 -4.66
C ARG A 537 29.22 -19.91 -5.19
N TRP A 538 28.73 -20.85 -6.00
CA TRP A 538 27.38 -20.82 -6.53
C TRP A 538 26.30 -20.83 -5.43
N LEU A 539 26.57 -21.52 -4.29
CA LEU A 539 25.65 -21.61 -3.17
C LEU A 539 25.60 -20.29 -2.38
N ILE A 540 26.77 -19.65 -2.22
CA ILE A 540 26.85 -18.31 -1.62
C ILE A 540 26.09 -17.31 -2.49
N GLU A 541 26.32 -17.32 -3.79
CA GLU A 541 25.67 -16.43 -4.77
C GLU A 541 24.15 -16.69 -4.78
N LYS A 542 23.72 -17.95 -4.85
CA LYS A 542 22.29 -18.32 -4.78
C LYS A 542 21.63 -17.77 -3.52
N ARG A 543 22.25 -17.99 -2.35
CA ARG A 543 21.72 -17.48 -1.08
C ARG A 543 21.63 -15.95 -1.08
N ASN A 544 22.66 -15.27 -1.54
CA ASN A 544 22.66 -13.81 -1.59
C ASN A 544 21.57 -13.28 -2.50
N VAL A 545 21.44 -13.83 -3.72
CA VAL A 545 20.38 -13.45 -4.67
C VAL A 545 18.99 -13.66 -4.06
N LEU A 546 18.74 -14.78 -3.38
CA LEU A 546 17.45 -15.07 -2.76
C LEU A 546 17.14 -14.13 -1.59
N ASN A 547 18.13 -13.77 -0.77
CA ASN A 547 17.98 -12.81 0.32
C ASN A 547 17.79 -11.37 -0.24
N ASP A 548 18.50 -11.02 -1.29
CA ASP A 548 18.30 -9.73 -1.98
C ASP A 548 16.91 -9.68 -2.60
N PHE A 549 16.42 -10.78 -3.18
CA PHE A 549 15.07 -10.86 -3.71
C PHE A 549 14.01 -10.67 -2.62
N GLU A 550 14.16 -11.31 -1.44
CA GLU A 550 13.28 -11.08 -0.29
C GLU A 550 13.29 -9.60 0.15
N THR A 551 14.48 -9.02 0.25
CA THR A 551 14.65 -7.62 0.65
C THR A 551 14.00 -6.67 -0.37
N VAL A 552 14.25 -6.91 -1.66
CA VAL A 552 13.67 -6.11 -2.75
C VAL A 552 12.16 -6.26 -2.81
N ALA A 553 11.63 -7.48 -2.68
CA ALA A 553 10.19 -7.71 -2.67
C ALA A 553 9.51 -7.00 -1.49
N GLY A 554 10.10 -7.11 -0.27
CA GLY A 554 9.62 -6.43 0.93
C GLY A 554 9.64 -4.91 0.80
N THR A 555 10.77 -4.33 0.42
CA THR A 555 10.92 -2.88 0.25
C THR A 555 10.06 -2.33 -0.89
N THR A 556 9.89 -3.08 -1.97
CA THR A 556 9.02 -2.71 -3.08
C THR A 556 7.57 -2.68 -2.63
N ARG A 557 7.12 -3.71 -1.92
CA ARG A 557 5.77 -3.76 -1.35
C ARG A 557 5.49 -2.55 -0.45
N GLU A 558 6.41 -2.23 0.46
CA GLU A 558 6.27 -1.08 1.35
C GLU A 558 6.27 0.25 0.58
N ARG A 559 7.16 0.41 -0.37
CA ARG A 559 7.21 1.62 -1.20
C ARG A 559 5.93 1.81 -2.02
N VAL A 560 5.45 0.74 -2.66
CA VAL A 560 4.19 0.77 -3.43
C VAL A 560 3.02 1.11 -2.52
N PHE A 561 2.94 0.49 -1.34
CA PHE A 561 1.87 0.75 -0.38
C PHE A 561 1.91 2.20 0.15
N ASN A 562 3.07 2.70 0.54
CA ASN A 562 3.21 4.08 1.03
C ASN A 562 2.89 5.11 -0.08
N ASN A 563 3.32 4.85 -1.31
CA ASN A 563 2.95 5.71 -2.44
C ASN A 563 1.44 5.68 -2.71
N LEU A 564 0.81 4.50 -2.60
CA LEU A 564 -0.63 4.35 -2.74
C LEU A 564 -1.37 5.14 -1.66
N ILE A 565 -0.95 5.06 -0.39
CA ILE A 565 -1.54 5.83 0.70
C ILE A 565 -1.41 7.34 0.46
N ALA A 566 -0.23 7.82 0.07
CA ALA A 566 -0.02 9.24 -0.22
C ALA A 566 -0.88 9.73 -1.41
N GLN A 567 -1.02 8.91 -2.44
CA GLN A 567 -1.89 9.21 -3.57
C GLN A 567 -3.36 9.21 -3.16
N LEU A 568 -3.79 8.22 -2.37
CA LEU A 568 -5.16 8.14 -1.86
C LEU A 568 -5.51 9.33 -0.97
N GLU A 569 -4.60 9.75 -0.09
CA GLU A 569 -4.80 10.95 0.74
C GLU A 569 -5.02 12.19 -0.13
N LYS A 570 -4.17 12.37 -1.14
CA LYS A 570 -4.29 13.49 -2.08
C LYS A 570 -5.60 13.47 -2.86
N GLU A 571 -5.97 12.31 -3.42
CA GLU A 571 -7.20 12.16 -4.22
C GLU A 571 -8.44 12.26 -3.33
N THR A 572 -8.42 11.67 -2.13
CA THR A 572 -9.50 11.79 -1.15
C THR A 572 -9.76 13.25 -0.79
N ASN A 573 -8.70 14.03 -0.54
CA ASN A 573 -8.81 15.47 -0.27
C ASN A 573 -9.41 16.23 -1.46
N SER A 574 -8.94 15.97 -2.66
CA SER A 574 -9.45 16.62 -3.87
C SER A 574 -10.95 16.35 -4.09
N LEU A 575 -11.38 15.10 -3.84
CA LEU A 575 -12.79 14.72 -3.96
C LEU A 575 -13.64 15.30 -2.84
N TYR A 576 -13.14 15.30 -1.60
CA TYR A 576 -13.80 15.90 -0.46
C TYR A 576 -14.00 17.41 -0.65
N GLU A 577 -12.96 18.12 -1.07
CA GLU A 577 -13.01 19.55 -1.38
C GLU A 577 -14.01 19.84 -2.51
N ALA A 578 -14.02 19.03 -3.57
CA ALA A 578 -14.97 19.15 -4.66
C ALA A 578 -16.43 18.99 -4.19
N MET A 579 -16.70 18.02 -3.29
CA MET A 579 -18.05 17.80 -2.74
C MET A 579 -18.48 18.86 -1.74
N THR A 580 -17.55 19.50 -1.05
CA THR A 580 -17.81 20.48 0.01
C THR A 580 -17.68 21.94 -0.45
N SER A 581 -17.26 22.18 -1.70
CA SER A 581 -16.94 23.50 -2.24
C SER A 581 -18.11 24.52 -2.16
N GLY A 582 -19.36 24.05 -2.19
CA GLY A 582 -20.56 24.90 -2.02
C GLY A 582 -20.77 25.40 -0.60
N ASN A 583 -20.19 24.75 0.41
CA ASN A 583 -20.39 25.09 1.81
C ASN A 583 -19.15 25.74 2.42
N LYS A 584 -19.23 27.07 2.65
CA LYS A 584 -18.13 27.86 3.23
C LYS A 584 -17.78 27.49 4.68
N SER A 585 -18.64 26.76 5.39
CA SER A 585 -18.37 26.25 6.73
C SER A 585 -17.69 24.89 6.76
N ALA A 586 -17.65 24.17 5.64
CA ALA A 586 -16.87 22.94 5.52
C ALA A 586 -15.38 23.28 5.45
N ARG A 587 -14.66 23.02 6.54
CA ARG A 587 -13.23 23.29 6.66
C ARG A 587 -12.49 22.01 6.98
N GLY A 588 -11.23 21.96 6.61
CA GLY A 588 -10.33 20.87 6.93
C GLY A 588 -9.89 20.08 5.72
N SER A 589 -8.82 19.35 5.92
CA SER A 589 -8.27 18.37 4.96
C SER A 589 -8.28 16.97 5.59
N ILE A 590 -8.38 15.96 4.74
CA ILE A 590 -8.35 14.57 5.18
C ILE A 590 -6.89 14.11 5.28
N LYS A 591 -6.53 13.52 6.41
CA LYS A 591 -5.24 12.83 6.60
C LYS A 591 -5.48 11.36 6.85
N LEU A 592 -4.70 10.52 6.18
CA LEU A 592 -4.70 9.07 6.41
C LEU A 592 -3.62 8.73 7.43
N ARG A 593 -4.03 8.72 8.71
CA ARG A 593 -3.12 8.47 9.82
C ARG A 593 -2.81 6.99 9.95
N ARG A 594 -1.53 6.65 10.08
CA ARG A 594 -1.08 5.30 10.37
C ARG A 594 -1.24 4.98 11.85
N LEU A 595 -1.87 3.87 12.16
CA LEU A 595 -2.06 3.36 13.51
C LEU A 595 -0.90 2.44 13.94
N PRO A 596 -0.71 2.20 15.26
CA PRO A 596 0.35 1.33 15.78
C PRO A 596 0.33 -0.10 15.21
N ASN A 597 -0.85 -0.63 14.90
CA ASN A 597 -1.02 -1.94 14.25
C ASN A 597 -0.71 -1.95 12.74
N GLY A 598 -0.33 -0.79 12.16
CA GLY A 598 -0.03 -0.63 10.74
C GLY A 598 -1.26 -0.34 9.87
N ASN A 599 -2.46 -0.27 10.43
CA ASN A 599 -3.68 0.13 9.73
C ASN A 599 -3.72 1.65 9.52
N TYR A 600 -4.68 2.13 8.73
CA TYR A 600 -4.87 3.54 8.44
C TYR A 600 -6.28 3.98 8.78
N MET A 601 -6.39 5.18 9.33
CA MET A 601 -7.64 5.82 9.69
C MET A 601 -7.70 7.21 9.06
N PRO A 602 -8.80 7.57 8.36
CA PRO A 602 -8.97 8.92 7.83
C PRO A 602 -9.44 9.85 8.95
N GLU A 603 -8.79 10.99 9.08
CA GLU A 603 -9.12 12.07 10.00
C GLU A 603 -9.27 13.39 9.23
N ILE A 604 -10.21 14.24 9.66
CA ILE A 604 -10.31 15.61 9.16
C ILE A 604 -9.42 16.48 10.04
N THR A 605 -8.45 17.16 9.46
CA THR A 605 -7.51 18.02 10.17
C THR A 605 -7.63 19.47 9.69
N ASP A 606 -7.25 20.42 10.54
CA ASP A 606 -7.08 21.82 10.15
C ASP A 606 -5.81 22.02 9.30
N ASN A 607 -5.53 23.26 8.91
CA ASN A 607 -4.35 23.62 8.14
C ASN A 607 -3.02 23.37 8.88
N ASN A 608 -3.07 23.16 10.19
CA ASN A 608 -1.90 22.85 11.03
C ASN A 608 -1.76 21.35 11.28
N GLY A 609 -2.66 20.53 10.72
CA GLY A 609 -2.68 19.08 10.91
C GLY A 609 -3.32 18.64 12.23
N VAL A 610 -4.01 19.54 12.95
CA VAL A 610 -4.73 19.21 14.17
C VAL A 610 -6.10 18.64 13.80
N PRO A 611 -6.50 17.46 14.35
CA PRO A 611 -7.80 16.87 14.07
C PRO A 611 -8.95 17.81 14.45
N LEU A 612 -9.90 17.99 13.52
CA LEU A 612 -11.11 18.77 13.73
C LEU A 612 -12.16 17.93 14.44
N LEU A 613 -12.60 18.43 15.56
CA LEU A 613 -13.63 17.83 16.40
C LEU A 613 -15.04 18.20 15.95
N GLY A 614 -16.00 17.29 16.21
CA GLY A 614 -17.41 17.58 16.01
C GLY A 614 -17.83 17.67 14.56
N SER A 615 -17.15 16.97 13.64
CA SER A 615 -17.66 16.80 12.29
C SER A 615 -19.05 16.16 12.34
N ASN A 616 -20.02 16.81 11.69
CA ASN A 616 -21.39 16.30 11.63
C ASN A 616 -21.43 15.00 10.78
N THR A 617 -22.52 14.24 10.94
CA THR A 617 -22.72 12.96 10.22
C THR A 617 -22.52 13.10 8.72
N SER A 618 -22.96 14.21 8.11
CA SER A 618 -22.80 14.49 6.68
C SER A 618 -21.33 14.57 6.27
N ASN A 619 -20.49 15.26 7.04
CA ASN A 619 -19.06 15.37 6.76
C ASN A 619 -18.36 14.01 6.86
N LEU A 620 -18.70 13.20 7.87
CA LEU A 620 -18.13 11.84 8.00
C LEU A 620 -18.50 10.95 6.83
N ILE A 621 -19.74 11.02 6.35
CA ILE A 621 -20.17 10.27 5.16
C ILE A 621 -19.46 10.76 3.91
N LEU A 622 -19.29 12.08 3.75
CA LEU A 622 -18.54 12.65 2.63
C LEU A 622 -17.08 12.20 2.63
N VAL A 623 -16.42 12.12 3.80
CA VAL A 623 -15.06 11.57 3.92
C VAL A 623 -15.01 10.11 3.49
N LYS A 624 -15.96 9.28 3.93
CA LYS A 624 -16.05 7.87 3.54
C LYS A 624 -16.26 7.70 2.03
N LEU A 625 -17.18 8.45 1.45
CA LEU A 625 -17.44 8.44 0.01
C LEU A 625 -16.24 8.94 -0.79
N SER A 626 -15.55 9.98 -0.31
CA SER A 626 -14.32 10.48 -0.93
C SER A 626 -13.23 9.41 -0.93
N ALA A 627 -13.05 8.70 0.19
CA ALA A 627 -12.06 7.62 0.29
C ALA A 627 -12.39 6.45 -0.65
N ILE A 628 -13.66 6.01 -0.69
CA ILE A 628 -14.11 4.96 -1.62
C ILE A 628 -13.86 5.38 -3.07
N MET A 629 -14.26 6.59 -3.44
CA MET A 629 -14.08 7.10 -4.80
C MET A 629 -12.61 7.26 -5.16
N ALA A 630 -11.77 7.71 -4.24
CA ALA A 630 -10.32 7.83 -4.45
C ALA A 630 -9.67 6.46 -4.71
N ILE A 631 -10.03 5.43 -3.92
CA ILE A 631 -9.52 4.07 -4.12
C ILE A 631 -9.93 3.51 -5.49
N ILE A 632 -11.17 3.77 -5.91
CA ILE A 632 -11.68 3.32 -7.22
C ILE A 632 -11.00 4.09 -8.35
N SER A 633 -10.80 5.41 -8.20
CA SER A 633 -10.12 6.27 -9.16
C SER A 633 -8.65 5.88 -9.33
N ALA A 634 -7.95 5.58 -8.24
CA ALA A 634 -6.56 5.14 -8.27
C ALA A 634 -6.37 3.89 -9.12
N LYS A 635 -7.31 2.94 -9.06
CA LYS A 635 -7.29 1.73 -9.90
C LYS A 635 -7.47 2.03 -11.39
N SER A 636 -8.21 3.08 -11.74
CA SER A 636 -8.44 3.45 -13.14
C SER A 636 -7.20 4.05 -13.82
N ASN A 637 -6.25 4.58 -13.05
CA ASN A 637 -5.01 5.15 -13.55
C ASN A 637 -3.94 4.10 -13.92
N ASP A 638 -4.11 2.83 -13.48
CA ASP A 638 -3.19 1.72 -13.78
C ASP A 638 -3.37 1.08 -15.19
N GLY A 639 -4.16 1.72 -16.07
CA GLY A 639 -4.36 1.25 -17.45
C GLY A 639 -5.30 0.04 -17.58
N VAL A 640 -5.76 -0.52 -16.49
CA VAL A 640 -6.80 -1.57 -16.46
C VAL A 640 -8.12 -0.93 -16.01
N VAL A 641 -8.69 -0.13 -16.90
CA VAL A 641 -9.93 0.58 -16.63
C VAL A 641 -11.11 -0.39 -16.73
N SER A 642 -11.44 -1.04 -15.65
CA SER A 642 -12.75 -1.63 -15.49
C SER A 642 -13.70 -0.54 -14.99
N PHE A 643 -14.42 0.07 -15.93
CA PHE A 643 -15.44 1.06 -15.59
C PHE A 643 -16.66 0.32 -15.01
N TYR A 644 -16.74 0.29 -13.69
CA TYR A 644 -17.90 -0.24 -13.00
C TYR A 644 -18.97 0.86 -12.86
N THR A 645 -20.24 0.46 -12.99
CA THR A 645 -21.36 1.35 -12.73
C THR A 645 -21.57 1.50 -11.22
N LEU A 646 -21.69 2.74 -10.75
CA LEU A 646 -22.12 3.04 -9.39
C LEU A 646 -23.64 2.89 -9.29
N ILE A 647 -24.16 2.09 -8.35
CA ILE A 647 -25.58 2.02 -8.01
C ILE A 647 -25.74 2.31 -6.53
N THR A 648 -26.54 3.34 -6.22
CA THR A 648 -26.75 3.71 -4.83
C THR A 648 -28.17 4.16 -4.55
N ASP A 649 -28.75 3.67 -3.43
CA ASP A 649 -30.06 4.07 -2.93
C ASP A 649 -29.88 5.09 -1.80
N ALA A 650 -30.46 6.26 -1.97
CA ALA A 650 -30.48 7.36 -1.01
C ALA A 650 -29.11 7.81 -0.44
N PRO A 651 -28.05 7.95 -1.26
CA PRO A 651 -26.72 8.34 -0.75
C PRO A 651 -26.69 9.74 -0.16
N THR A 652 -27.64 10.59 -0.58
CA THR A 652 -27.74 12.00 -0.22
C THR A 652 -28.75 12.28 0.90
N SER A 653 -29.27 11.23 1.54
CA SER A 653 -30.37 11.36 2.55
C SER A 653 -30.02 12.21 3.77
N VAL A 654 -28.72 12.36 4.06
CA VAL A 654 -28.18 13.15 5.18
C VAL A 654 -27.51 14.46 4.72
N PHE A 655 -27.53 14.76 3.42
CA PHE A 655 -26.87 15.92 2.84
C PHE A 655 -27.81 17.13 2.74
N GLY A 656 -27.24 18.33 2.90
CA GLY A 656 -27.89 19.56 2.45
C GLY A 656 -27.80 19.68 0.92
N GLU A 657 -28.47 20.69 0.39
CA GLU A 657 -28.56 20.94 -1.07
C GLU A 657 -27.17 21.09 -1.70
N ASP A 658 -26.31 21.93 -1.10
CA ASP A 658 -24.94 22.17 -1.58
C ASP A 658 -24.12 20.89 -1.69
N TYR A 659 -24.18 20.02 -0.66
CA TYR A 659 -23.47 18.76 -0.64
C TYR A 659 -24.05 17.75 -1.64
N THR A 660 -25.37 17.78 -1.87
CA THR A 660 -26.02 16.93 -2.87
C THR A 660 -25.55 17.27 -4.28
N ILE A 661 -25.49 18.56 -4.63
CA ILE A 661 -24.96 19.02 -5.92
C ILE A 661 -23.46 18.76 -6.03
N GLY A 662 -22.67 19.03 -4.97
CA GLY A 662 -21.24 18.73 -4.91
C GLY A 662 -20.95 17.25 -5.12
N PHE A 663 -21.73 16.36 -4.51
CA PHE A 663 -21.67 14.93 -4.72
C PHE A 663 -21.96 14.55 -6.18
N CYS A 664 -23.04 15.08 -6.77
CA CYS A 664 -23.38 14.81 -8.18
C CYS A 664 -22.28 15.28 -9.14
N LYS A 665 -21.71 16.47 -8.92
CA LYS A 665 -20.57 16.98 -9.70
C LYS A 665 -19.35 16.04 -9.61
N THR A 666 -19.07 15.56 -8.42
CA THR A 666 -17.89 14.70 -8.16
C THR A 666 -18.07 13.33 -8.80
N ILE A 667 -19.20 12.65 -8.59
CA ILE A 667 -19.43 11.33 -9.19
C ILE A 667 -19.50 11.37 -10.71
N SER A 668 -19.96 12.48 -11.30
CA SER A 668 -19.94 12.70 -12.74
C SER A 668 -18.54 12.68 -13.35
N LYS A 669 -17.52 13.02 -12.55
CA LYS A 669 -16.10 12.98 -12.94
C LYS A 669 -15.44 11.62 -12.69
N VAL A 670 -15.86 10.94 -11.62
CA VAL A 670 -15.24 9.67 -11.19
C VAL A 670 -15.81 8.47 -11.92
N TYR A 671 -17.14 8.44 -12.12
CA TYR A 671 -17.82 7.31 -12.74
C TYR A 671 -18.34 7.66 -14.13
N ARG A 672 -18.12 6.74 -15.06
CA ARG A 672 -18.69 6.88 -16.40
C ARG A 672 -20.21 6.76 -16.40
N GLN A 673 -20.74 5.91 -15.52
CA GLN A 673 -22.19 5.73 -15.32
C GLN A 673 -22.48 5.60 -13.83
N SER A 674 -23.52 6.31 -13.39
CA SER A 674 -24.06 6.18 -12.03
C SER A 674 -25.57 6.08 -12.10
N ILE A 675 -26.16 5.22 -11.26
CA ILE A 675 -27.61 5.08 -11.08
C ILE A 675 -27.90 5.43 -9.62
N ILE A 676 -28.56 6.56 -9.41
CA ILE A 676 -28.82 7.12 -8.09
C ILE A 676 -30.32 7.15 -7.84
N MET A 677 -30.76 6.58 -6.73
CA MET A 677 -32.12 6.65 -6.26
C MET A 677 -32.21 7.72 -5.16
N SER A 678 -33.05 8.74 -5.33
CA SER A 678 -33.10 9.90 -4.41
C SER A 678 -34.53 10.37 -4.18
N LYS A 679 -34.81 10.77 -2.93
CA LYS A 679 -36.06 11.46 -2.54
C LYS A 679 -35.91 12.99 -2.55
N GLU A 680 -34.68 13.48 -2.43
CA GLU A 680 -34.33 14.89 -2.31
C GLU A 680 -34.78 15.65 -3.58
N PHE A 681 -34.51 15.09 -4.75
CA PHE A 681 -34.94 15.62 -6.03
C PHE A 681 -36.44 15.51 -6.28
N TYR A 682 -37.17 14.66 -5.53
CA TYR A 682 -38.64 14.61 -5.58
C TYR A 682 -39.28 15.81 -4.88
N LYS A 683 -38.80 16.10 -3.66
CA LYS A 683 -39.38 17.13 -2.79
C LYS A 683 -38.91 18.53 -3.16
N ASN A 684 -37.71 18.68 -3.71
CA ASN A 684 -37.10 19.95 -4.04
C ASN A 684 -36.98 20.14 -5.56
N GLN A 685 -37.90 20.95 -6.11
CA GLN A 685 -37.93 21.23 -7.54
C GLN A 685 -36.76 22.13 -7.99
N SER A 686 -36.28 23.02 -7.12
CA SER A 686 -35.12 23.87 -7.40
C SER A 686 -33.86 23.03 -7.55
N LEU A 687 -33.64 22.13 -6.61
CA LEU A 687 -32.52 21.19 -6.62
C LEU A 687 -32.52 20.27 -7.86
N ARG A 688 -33.72 19.80 -8.24
CA ARG A 688 -33.92 19.02 -9.47
C ARG A 688 -33.60 19.83 -10.74
N THR A 689 -34.02 21.08 -10.77
CA THR A 689 -33.73 21.98 -11.90
C THR A 689 -32.23 22.23 -11.99
N GLU A 690 -31.59 22.52 -10.88
CA GLU A 690 -30.14 22.70 -10.83
C GLU A 690 -29.39 21.44 -11.30
N LEU A 691 -29.77 20.24 -10.83
CA LEU A 691 -29.21 18.99 -11.31
C LEU A 691 -29.28 18.88 -12.85
N MET A 692 -30.42 19.22 -13.45
CA MET A 692 -30.64 19.06 -14.88
C MET A 692 -29.98 20.15 -15.75
N THR A 693 -29.75 21.34 -15.19
CA THR A 693 -29.24 22.51 -15.94
C THR A 693 -27.76 22.78 -15.70
N ASN A 694 -27.16 22.17 -14.68
CA ASN A 694 -25.77 22.42 -14.32
C ASN A 694 -24.81 21.74 -15.31
N SER A 695 -24.05 22.55 -16.05
CA SER A 695 -23.13 22.09 -17.09
C SER A 695 -21.96 21.21 -16.59
N GLU A 696 -21.67 21.25 -15.29
CA GLU A 696 -20.62 20.42 -14.67
C GLU A 696 -21.12 19.01 -14.34
N ILE A 697 -22.43 18.77 -14.39
CA ILE A 697 -23.06 17.50 -14.13
C ILE A 697 -23.42 16.80 -15.43
N LYS A 698 -22.79 15.67 -15.72
CA LYS A 698 -23.14 14.87 -16.90
C LYS A 698 -24.39 14.04 -16.58
N ILE A 699 -25.55 14.54 -16.88
CA ILE A 699 -26.82 13.82 -16.68
C ILE A 699 -27.05 12.83 -17.81
N GLY A 700 -27.45 11.62 -17.41
CA GLY A 700 -27.98 10.58 -18.26
C GLY A 700 -29.50 10.66 -18.33
N LYS A 701 -30.20 9.64 -17.83
CA LYS A 701 -31.65 9.56 -17.77
C LYS A 701 -32.20 9.92 -16.39
N VAL A 702 -33.37 10.58 -16.38
CA VAL A 702 -34.09 10.92 -15.15
C VAL A 702 -35.46 10.25 -15.19
N PHE A 703 -35.73 9.42 -14.20
CA PHE A 703 -36.99 8.68 -14.05
C PHE A 703 -37.71 9.17 -12.80
N MET A 704 -39.03 9.29 -12.88
CA MET A 704 -39.89 9.45 -11.73
C MET A 704 -40.66 8.16 -11.48
N ILE A 705 -40.64 7.72 -10.24
CA ILE A 705 -41.44 6.56 -9.80
C ILE A 705 -42.53 7.03 -8.85
N THR A 706 -43.74 6.57 -9.11
CA THR A 706 -44.94 6.93 -8.35
C THR A 706 -45.80 5.70 -8.09
N PRO A 707 -46.49 5.61 -6.93
CA PRO A 707 -47.42 4.53 -6.69
C PRO A 707 -48.65 4.71 -7.56
N SER A 708 -49.11 3.61 -8.15
CA SER A 708 -50.35 3.56 -8.91
C SER A 708 -51.44 2.93 -8.05
N ILE A 709 -51.90 3.66 -7.07
CA ILE A 709 -53.04 3.28 -6.22
C ILE A 709 -53.96 4.47 -6.03
N LEU A 710 -55.25 4.25 -6.02
CA LEU A 710 -56.21 5.25 -5.70
C LEU A 710 -56.15 5.53 -4.18
N GLU A 711 -56.35 6.80 -3.80
CA GLU A 711 -56.30 7.20 -2.39
C GLU A 711 -57.34 6.48 -1.52
N SER A 712 -58.50 6.12 -2.13
CA SER A 712 -59.57 5.32 -1.52
C SER A 712 -59.19 3.84 -1.28
N GLU A 713 -58.09 3.35 -1.91
CA GLU A 713 -57.62 1.96 -1.83
C GLU A 713 -56.33 1.79 -1.05
N ARG A 714 -55.88 2.85 -0.35
CA ARG A 714 -54.60 2.98 0.30
C ARG A 714 -54.29 1.85 1.27
N ASP A 715 -55.30 1.25 1.89
CA ASP A 715 -55.16 0.15 2.86
C ASP A 715 -55.08 -1.25 2.22
N ASN A 716 -55.30 -1.34 0.90
CA ASN A 716 -55.27 -2.59 0.18
C ASN A 716 -53.96 -2.76 -0.63
N ARG A 717 -52.91 -3.36 0.01
CA ARG A 717 -51.63 -3.62 -0.62
C ARG A 717 -51.71 -4.43 -1.91
N ASN A 718 -52.75 -5.20 -2.09
CA ASN A 718 -52.97 -6.01 -3.28
C ASN A 718 -53.23 -5.16 -4.56
N ASN A 719 -53.52 -3.89 -4.40
CA ASN A 719 -53.76 -2.97 -5.54
C ASN A 719 -52.52 -2.09 -5.82
N LEU A 720 -51.50 -2.16 -4.99
CA LEU A 720 -50.30 -1.32 -5.11
C LEU A 720 -49.43 -1.77 -6.29
N SER A 721 -49.17 -0.87 -7.21
CA SER A 721 -48.15 -1.02 -8.25
C SER A 721 -47.34 0.27 -8.37
N THR A 722 -46.08 0.15 -8.76
CA THR A 722 -45.21 1.28 -9.04
C THR A 722 -45.17 1.56 -10.52
N LYS A 723 -45.44 2.82 -10.92
CA LYS A 723 -45.27 3.32 -12.30
C LYS A 723 -43.95 4.03 -12.45
N ILE A 724 -43.37 3.92 -13.63
CA ILE A 724 -42.11 4.54 -14.03
C ILE A 724 -42.41 5.51 -15.15
N GLU A 725 -41.93 6.72 -15.01
CA GLU A 725 -42.05 7.77 -16.03
C GLU A 725 -40.67 8.37 -16.30
N ALA A 726 -40.26 8.42 -17.55
CA ALA A 726 -39.04 9.10 -17.97
C ALA A 726 -39.32 10.63 -18.07
N LEU A 727 -38.44 11.44 -17.44
CA LEU A 727 -38.56 12.90 -17.45
C LEU A 727 -37.73 13.56 -18.55
N ASN A 728 -36.74 12.81 -19.14
CA ASN A 728 -35.90 13.30 -20.24
C ASN A 728 -35.60 12.19 -21.26
#